data_6d3a18837e9dc3fcca11e12fa4616b5c
#
_entry.id   6d3a18837e9dc3fcca11e12fa4616b5c
#
_cell.length_a   1.000
_cell.length_b   1.000
_cell.length_c   1.000
_cell.angle_alpha   90.00
_cell.angle_beta   90.00
_cell.angle_gamma   90.00
#
_symmetry.space_group_name_H-M   'P 1'
#
loop_
_entity.id
_entity.type
_entity.pdbx_description
1 polymer ?
#
loop_
_entity_poly.entity_id
_entity_poly.type
_entity_poly.pdbx_seq_one_letter_code
_entity_poly.pdbx_strand_id
1 'polypeptide(L)'
;MDISKQLQLEFSLKPWQVENTLKLIDDGNTIPFIARYRKEATGSLDDQLLRELSDRLTYLRNLEEQKEKIIAAITEQEKMTDEIAQSIQNAKTMTELEDIYRPFRPKRKTRASVAKALGLQPLADAIYAQEKGTPAPELLAQEYITDEVPDVDSALQGAKDIIAELVSDDANGRKLIRYAVNSNGVITSKGADDDLGVYEMYKEYSEPVKSIAGHRVLAINRGEKEGKLKVGIDFDKTIATDLLFNLHCKNNTKATDLVIEAIDDSYSRLIFPSIEREIRNELTDKACEASIKVFGENTKQLLMQPPVKGNVTIGLDPGYRTGCKVAVISETGKVLDTGVIYPAPPHNKIDEAKKIITSLVKKYNVKMFAIGNGTATHETEVFASELIKELDCGISYMVVSEAGASVYSASKLAAEEFPQFDVSLRSAVSIARRLQDPLAELVKIDPKAIGVGQYQHDMPQKELSAALDGVVEACVNSVGVDLNTASPQLLGRVAGVTSAIAKNIVAFREENGSFTSRSQLKKVAKLGPKAFEQCAGFLRVAESKNVLDNTAVHPESYDAAKELLKVCSVTEADIRSGNITKLQAQVQSIGTSALAQRLDIGEPTLIDIVSELSKPGRDPRDELPKPLLRTDVMGMEDLKAGMELKGTVRNVIDFGAFVDIGVHQDGLVHISQITNRYIKHPSDVLKVGDIVTVWVLNVDVDKKRISLTMKNPNK
;
A
#
# COMPACT_ATOMS: atom_id res chain seq x y z
N MET A 1 -12.34 -17.26 20.91
CA MET A 1 -10.94 -17.62 20.49
C MET A 1 -9.97 -16.84 21.36
N ASP A 2 -8.82 -17.43 21.72
CA ASP A 2 -7.73 -16.67 22.33
C ASP A 2 -6.94 -15.92 21.26
N ILE A 3 -7.28 -14.63 21.09
CA ILE A 3 -6.69 -13.76 20.07
C ILE A 3 -5.18 -13.63 20.26
N SER A 4 -4.71 -13.51 21.52
CA SER A 4 -3.28 -13.40 21.81
C SER A 4 -2.53 -14.63 21.33
N LYS A 5 -3.04 -15.82 21.65
CA LYS A 5 -2.43 -17.09 21.22
C LYS A 5 -2.45 -17.27 19.70
N GLN A 6 -3.53 -16.82 19.05
CA GLN A 6 -3.63 -16.87 17.57
C GLN A 6 -2.58 -15.99 16.92
N LEU A 7 -2.41 -14.75 17.39
CA LEU A 7 -1.39 -13.83 16.89
C LEU A 7 0.03 -14.34 17.14
N GLN A 8 0.29 -14.95 18.31
CA GLN A 8 1.59 -15.59 18.58
C GLN A 8 1.94 -16.63 17.53
N LEU A 9 0.97 -17.47 17.15
CA LEU A 9 1.18 -18.54 16.15
C LEU A 9 1.37 -17.97 14.74
N GLU A 10 0.53 -17.03 14.33
CA GLU A 10 0.55 -16.46 12.98
C GLU A 10 1.84 -15.65 12.71
N PHE A 11 2.28 -14.87 13.70
CA PHE A 11 3.46 -14.01 13.56
C PHE A 11 4.74 -14.62 14.13
N SER A 12 4.67 -15.84 14.66
CA SER A 12 5.81 -16.53 15.31
C SER A 12 6.47 -15.69 16.43
N LEU A 13 5.65 -14.96 17.19
CA LEU A 13 6.09 -14.07 18.26
C LEU A 13 5.99 -14.76 19.64
N LYS A 14 6.80 -14.28 20.59
CA LYS A 14 6.75 -14.73 21.97
C LYS A 14 5.49 -14.16 22.67
N PRO A 15 4.92 -14.87 23.67
CA PRO A 15 3.72 -14.42 24.40
C PRO A 15 3.83 -12.98 24.90
N TRP A 16 4.91 -12.64 25.57
CA TRP A 16 5.11 -11.30 26.13
C TRP A 16 5.20 -10.19 25.06
N GLN A 17 5.71 -10.50 23.87
CA GLN A 17 5.77 -9.52 22.78
C GLN A 17 4.36 -9.15 22.31
N VAL A 18 3.50 -10.16 22.11
CA VAL A 18 2.13 -9.94 21.69
C VAL A 18 1.34 -9.21 22.78
N GLU A 19 1.36 -9.70 24.03
CA GLU A 19 0.62 -9.10 25.15
C GLU A 19 0.98 -7.63 25.36
N ASN A 20 2.28 -7.30 25.39
CA ASN A 20 2.72 -5.93 25.54
C ASN A 20 2.33 -5.06 24.34
N THR A 21 2.45 -5.59 23.11
CA THR A 21 2.08 -4.86 21.90
C THR A 21 0.57 -4.57 21.89
N LEU A 22 -0.27 -5.56 22.20
CA LEU A 22 -1.72 -5.37 22.31
C LEU A 22 -2.07 -4.29 23.34
N LYS A 23 -1.44 -4.35 24.51
CA LYS A 23 -1.64 -3.32 25.55
C LYS A 23 -1.26 -1.93 25.06
N LEU A 24 -0.12 -1.79 24.40
CA LEU A 24 0.31 -0.48 23.87
C LEU A 24 -0.66 0.06 22.81
N ILE A 25 -1.18 -0.81 21.94
CA ILE A 25 -2.20 -0.43 20.94
C ILE A 25 -3.49 -0.01 21.62
N ASP A 26 -3.96 -0.78 22.61
CA ASP A 26 -5.20 -0.52 23.35
C ASP A 26 -5.11 0.76 24.20
N ASP A 27 -3.92 1.07 24.71
CA ASP A 27 -3.61 2.35 25.35
C ASP A 27 -3.63 3.53 24.36
N GLY A 28 -3.82 3.27 23.05
CA GLY A 28 -3.93 4.25 21.98
C GLY A 28 -2.60 4.91 21.62
N ASN A 29 -1.50 4.17 21.73
CA ASN A 29 -0.22 4.60 21.19
C ASN A 29 -0.19 4.42 19.67
N THR A 30 0.46 5.33 18.97
CA THR A 30 0.64 5.27 17.52
C THR A 30 1.71 4.23 17.16
N ILE A 31 1.55 3.59 15.99
CA ILE A 31 2.51 2.57 15.53
C ILE A 31 3.94 3.11 15.43
N PRO A 32 4.20 4.31 14.84
CA PRO A 32 5.57 4.85 14.80
C PRO A 32 6.17 5.08 16.19
N PHE A 33 5.36 5.50 17.17
CA PHE A 33 5.81 5.67 18.55
C PHE A 33 6.19 4.33 19.19
N ILE A 34 5.37 3.30 19.02
CA ILE A 34 5.64 1.95 19.54
C ILE A 34 6.94 1.42 18.91
N ALA A 35 7.06 1.47 17.58
CA ALA A 35 8.22 1.00 16.84
C ALA A 35 9.53 1.67 17.27
N ARG A 36 9.48 2.98 17.54
CA ARG A 36 10.67 3.76 17.84
C ARG A 36 11.02 3.79 19.34
N TYR A 37 10.01 3.96 20.22
CA TYR A 37 10.24 4.29 21.64
C TYR A 37 9.77 3.23 22.64
N ARG A 38 9.25 2.10 22.18
CA ARG A 38 8.80 0.98 23.04
C ARG A 38 9.42 -0.36 22.63
N LYS A 39 10.67 -0.30 22.13
CA LYS A 39 11.40 -1.47 21.62
C LYS A 39 11.59 -2.57 22.66
N GLU A 40 11.87 -2.22 23.91
CA GLU A 40 12.01 -3.18 25.00
C GLU A 40 10.71 -3.93 25.27
N ALA A 41 9.59 -3.21 25.22
CA ALA A 41 8.27 -3.80 25.49
C ALA A 41 7.82 -4.74 24.37
N THR A 42 8.23 -4.47 23.12
CA THR A 42 7.82 -5.26 21.95
C THR A 42 8.88 -6.24 21.45
N GLY A 43 10.11 -6.14 21.96
CA GLY A 43 11.25 -6.93 21.46
C GLY A 43 11.71 -6.43 20.07
N SER A 44 11.69 -5.12 19.87
CA SER A 44 12.14 -4.42 18.64
C SER A 44 11.36 -4.80 17.38
N LEU A 45 10.04 -5.00 17.49
CA LEU A 45 9.18 -5.15 16.32
C LEU A 45 9.24 -3.87 15.48
N ASP A 46 9.38 -4.02 14.17
CA ASP A 46 9.41 -2.90 13.24
C ASP A 46 8.01 -2.34 12.93
N ASP A 47 7.96 -1.18 12.29
CA ASP A 47 6.71 -0.48 11.97
C ASP A 47 5.77 -1.31 11.07
N GLN A 48 6.32 -2.03 10.10
CA GLN A 48 5.54 -2.84 9.19
C GLN A 48 4.87 -4.01 9.90
N LEU A 49 5.64 -4.77 10.68
CA LEU A 49 5.13 -5.92 11.44
C LEU A 49 4.09 -5.47 12.48
N LEU A 50 4.30 -4.33 13.14
CA LEU A 50 3.34 -3.74 14.07
C LEU A 50 2.02 -3.35 13.38
N ARG A 51 2.07 -2.83 12.14
CA ARG A 51 0.87 -2.53 11.35
C ARG A 51 0.13 -3.81 10.96
N GLU A 52 0.84 -4.79 10.40
CA GLU A 52 0.26 -6.09 10.04
C GLU A 52 -0.40 -6.77 11.26
N LEU A 53 0.24 -6.70 12.43
CA LEU A 53 -0.31 -7.22 13.69
C LEU A 53 -1.56 -6.44 14.13
N SER A 54 -1.56 -5.13 14.03
CA SER A 54 -2.70 -4.26 14.36
C SER A 54 -3.90 -4.51 13.44
N ASP A 55 -3.67 -4.67 12.15
CA ASP A 55 -4.71 -4.97 11.17
C ASP A 55 -5.30 -6.37 11.42
N ARG A 56 -4.43 -7.35 11.69
CA ARG A 56 -4.85 -8.70 12.03
C ARG A 56 -5.62 -8.76 13.35
N LEU A 57 -5.19 -8.02 14.35
CA LEU A 57 -5.91 -7.85 15.62
C LEU A 57 -7.33 -7.34 15.39
N THR A 58 -7.46 -6.31 14.56
CA THR A 58 -8.76 -5.72 14.20
C THR A 58 -9.66 -6.75 13.51
N TYR A 59 -9.10 -7.53 12.57
CA TYR A 59 -9.83 -8.62 11.92
C TYR A 59 -10.32 -9.68 12.92
N LEU A 60 -9.44 -10.14 13.82
CA LEU A 60 -9.80 -11.18 14.80
C LEU A 60 -10.85 -10.68 15.81
N ARG A 61 -10.79 -9.42 16.23
CA ARG A 61 -11.81 -8.78 17.08
C ARG A 61 -13.15 -8.72 16.36
N ASN A 62 -13.17 -8.31 15.10
CA ASN A 62 -14.38 -8.31 14.29
C ASN A 62 -14.96 -9.73 14.10
N LEU A 63 -14.11 -10.75 13.94
CA LEU A 63 -14.54 -12.13 13.84
C LEU A 63 -15.22 -12.59 15.15
N GLU A 64 -14.64 -12.31 16.31
CA GLU A 64 -15.25 -12.66 17.60
C GLU A 64 -16.58 -11.90 17.83
N GLU A 65 -16.64 -10.62 17.51
CA GLU A 65 -17.88 -9.85 17.57
C GLU A 65 -18.98 -10.44 16.68
N GLN A 66 -18.63 -10.88 15.48
CA GLN A 66 -19.59 -11.54 14.57
C GLN A 66 -20.03 -12.91 15.11
N LYS A 67 -19.13 -13.69 15.74
CA LYS A 67 -19.51 -14.94 16.41
C LYS A 67 -20.54 -14.70 17.49
N GLU A 68 -20.34 -13.69 18.34
CA GLU A 68 -21.31 -13.33 19.39
C GLU A 68 -22.66 -12.95 18.80
N LYS A 69 -22.69 -12.13 17.76
CA LYS A 69 -23.95 -11.75 17.06
C LYS A 69 -24.66 -12.96 16.47
N ILE A 70 -23.94 -13.89 15.86
CA ILE A 70 -24.51 -15.10 15.25
C ILE A 70 -25.04 -16.04 16.34
N ILE A 71 -24.32 -16.23 17.44
CA ILE A 71 -24.77 -17.01 18.59
C ILE A 71 -26.11 -16.44 19.11
N ALA A 72 -26.16 -15.13 19.32
CA ALA A 72 -27.38 -14.46 19.78
C ALA A 72 -28.56 -14.68 18.81
N ALA A 73 -28.32 -14.51 17.50
CA ALA A 73 -29.34 -14.66 16.46
C ALA A 73 -29.87 -16.11 16.33
N ILE A 74 -29.02 -17.12 16.50
CA ILE A 74 -29.45 -18.54 16.46
C ILE A 74 -30.17 -18.91 17.76
N THR A 75 -29.72 -18.37 18.90
CA THR A 75 -30.39 -18.60 20.19
C THR A 75 -31.79 -17.98 20.24
N GLU A 76 -31.97 -16.79 19.67
CA GLU A 76 -33.30 -16.15 19.55
C GLU A 76 -34.27 -17.01 18.68
N GLN A 77 -33.73 -17.80 17.73
CA GLN A 77 -34.50 -18.74 16.92
C GLN A 77 -34.78 -20.08 17.64
N GLU A 78 -34.34 -20.25 18.88
CA GLU A 78 -34.44 -21.52 19.65
C GLU A 78 -33.79 -22.73 18.95
N LYS A 79 -32.77 -22.49 18.08
CA LYS A 79 -32.07 -23.49 17.27
C LYS A 79 -30.65 -23.76 17.71
N MET A 80 -30.19 -23.14 18.77
CA MET A 80 -28.81 -23.32 19.25
C MET A 80 -28.64 -24.71 19.87
N THR A 81 -27.59 -25.41 19.42
CA THR A 81 -27.15 -26.69 20.02
C THR A 81 -25.69 -26.58 20.41
N ASP A 82 -25.22 -27.49 21.29
CA ASP A 82 -23.82 -27.52 21.73
C ASP A 82 -22.86 -27.71 20.53
N GLU A 83 -23.25 -28.52 19.53
CA GLU A 83 -22.47 -28.76 18.33
C GLU A 83 -22.33 -27.50 17.47
N ILE A 84 -23.42 -26.75 17.31
CA ILE A 84 -23.42 -25.48 16.57
C ILE A 84 -22.55 -24.44 17.31
N ALA A 85 -22.72 -24.33 18.63
CA ALA A 85 -21.95 -23.42 19.44
C ALA A 85 -20.44 -23.73 19.34
N GLN A 86 -20.07 -25.01 19.41
CA GLN A 86 -18.69 -25.46 19.27
C GLN A 86 -18.15 -25.20 17.84
N SER A 87 -18.95 -25.41 16.80
CA SER A 87 -18.58 -25.13 15.42
C SER A 87 -18.31 -23.63 15.20
N ILE A 88 -19.17 -22.75 15.73
CA ILE A 88 -18.99 -21.29 15.69
C ILE A 88 -17.71 -20.89 16.44
N GLN A 89 -17.47 -21.44 17.63
CA GLN A 89 -16.25 -21.12 18.39
C GLN A 89 -14.99 -21.54 17.65
N ASN A 90 -15.02 -22.70 16.97
CA ASN A 90 -13.87 -23.22 16.22
C ASN A 90 -13.62 -22.54 14.87
N ALA A 91 -14.59 -21.79 14.34
CA ALA A 91 -14.44 -21.06 13.09
C ALA A 91 -13.26 -20.07 13.16
N LYS A 92 -12.35 -20.14 12.20
CA LYS A 92 -11.12 -19.33 12.12
C LYS A 92 -11.22 -18.19 11.10
N THR A 93 -12.21 -18.23 10.24
CA THR A 93 -12.42 -17.24 9.18
C THR A 93 -13.89 -16.80 9.15
N MET A 94 -14.11 -15.61 8.58
CA MET A 94 -15.48 -15.12 8.34
C MET A 94 -16.24 -16.05 7.39
N THR A 95 -15.58 -16.65 6.41
CA THR A 95 -16.19 -17.58 5.46
C THR A 95 -16.70 -18.84 6.15
N GLU A 96 -15.89 -19.44 7.05
CA GLU A 96 -16.34 -20.59 7.84
C GLU A 96 -17.52 -20.24 8.74
N LEU A 97 -17.49 -19.07 9.35
CA LEU A 97 -18.54 -18.57 10.20
C LEU A 97 -19.85 -18.33 9.41
N GLU A 98 -19.77 -17.74 8.24
CA GLU A 98 -20.91 -17.51 7.33
C GLU A 98 -21.52 -18.84 6.82
N ASP A 99 -20.72 -19.85 6.53
CA ASP A 99 -21.21 -21.16 6.13
C ASP A 99 -22.01 -21.84 7.27
N ILE A 100 -21.55 -21.73 8.52
CA ILE A 100 -22.25 -22.24 9.70
C ILE A 100 -23.57 -21.48 9.94
N TYR A 101 -23.58 -20.17 9.74
CA TYR A 101 -24.77 -19.34 9.94
C TYR A 101 -25.80 -19.45 8.81
N ARG A 102 -25.40 -19.90 7.65
CA ARG A 102 -26.22 -19.92 6.43
C ARG A 102 -27.60 -20.59 6.58
N PRO A 103 -27.75 -21.75 7.25
CA PRO A 103 -29.06 -22.38 7.48
C PRO A 103 -30.01 -21.54 8.33
N PHE A 104 -29.46 -20.67 9.19
CA PHE A 104 -30.21 -19.86 10.17
C PHE A 104 -30.49 -18.44 9.70
N ARG A 105 -29.87 -18.04 8.59
CA ARG A 105 -30.02 -16.69 8.05
C ARG A 105 -31.44 -16.49 7.50
N PRO A 106 -32.12 -15.38 7.85
CA PRO A 106 -33.41 -15.07 7.26
C PRO A 106 -33.32 -15.03 5.74
N LYS A 107 -34.01 -15.94 5.06
CA LYS A 107 -34.01 -16.03 3.62
C LYS A 107 -35.19 -15.24 3.04
N ARG A 108 -34.95 -14.56 1.91
CA ARG A 108 -36.04 -14.00 1.09
C ARG A 108 -36.81 -15.15 0.45
N LYS A 109 -37.97 -14.86 -0.21
CA LYS A 109 -38.79 -15.85 -0.88
C LYS A 109 -37.98 -16.70 -1.86
N THR A 110 -37.66 -17.96 -1.48
CA THR A 110 -36.95 -18.97 -2.27
C THR A 110 -37.92 -20.01 -2.75
N ARG A 111 -37.55 -20.85 -3.76
CA ARG A 111 -38.38 -21.98 -4.18
C ARG A 111 -38.67 -22.90 -3.00
N ALA A 112 -37.65 -23.22 -2.20
CA ALA A 112 -37.81 -24.04 -1.01
C ALA A 112 -38.73 -23.41 0.03
N SER A 113 -38.63 -22.09 0.28
CA SER A 113 -39.54 -21.43 1.25
C SER A 113 -40.98 -21.44 0.76
N VAL A 114 -41.23 -21.34 -0.54
CA VAL A 114 -42.56 -21.47 -1.13
C VAL A 114 -43.07 -22.91 -0.94
N ALA A 115 -42.28 -23.92 -1.27
CA ALA A 115 -42.61 -25.31 -1.08
C ALA A 115 -42.92 -25.68 0.38
N LYS A 116 -42.13 -25.12 1.32
CA LYS A 116 -42.40 -25.26 2.77
C LYS A 116 -43.74 -24.63 3.19
N ALA A 117 -44.08 -23.47 2.64
CA ALA A 117 -45.36 -22.79 2.92
C ALA A 117 -46.55 -23.61 2.36
N LEU A 118 -46.33 -24.40 1.29
CA LEU A 118 -47.32 -25.35 0.74
C LEU A 118 -47.41 -26.67 1.54
N GLY A 119 -46.66 -26.79 2.64
CA GLY A 119 -46.73 -28.00 3.49
C GLY A 119 -45.90 -29.19 3.01
N LEU A 120 -44.99 -29.00 2.07
CA LEU A 120 -44.18 -30.08 1.43
C LEU A 120 -42.92 -30.48 2.25
N GLN A 121 -42.67 -29.88 3.41
CA GLN A 121 -41.50 -30.21 4.25
C GLN A 121 -41.50 -31.70 4.68
N PRO A 122 -42.63 -32.31 5.17
CA PRO A 122 -42.59 -33.69 5.60
C PRO A 122 -42.35 -34.68 4.42
N LEU A 123 -42.83 -34.36 3.21
CA LEU A 123 -42.52 -35.14 2.00
C LEU A 123 -41.00 -35.07 1.69
N ALA A 124 -40.41 -33.88 1.74
CA ALA A 124 -38.98 -33.71 1.54
C ALA A 124 -38.16 -34.47 2.59
N ASP A 125 -38.58 -34.45 3.86
CA ASP A 125 -37.89 -35.16 4.96
C ASP A 125 -37.95 -36.69 4.75
N ALA A 126 -39.09 -37.22 4.36
CA ALA A 126 -39.29 -38.66 4.05
C ALA A 126 -38.42 -39.13 2.87
N ILE A 127 -38.35 -38.33 1.79
CA ILE A 127 -37.49 -38.60 0.63
C ILE A 127 -36.00 -38.53 1.03
N TYR A 128 -35.63 -37.51 1.78
CA TYR A 128 -34.22 -37.31 2.17
C TYR A 128 -33.73 -38.35 3.18
N ALA A 129 -34.61 -38.90 4.01
CA ALA A 129 -34.26 -39.99 4.93
C ALA A 129 -33.79 -41.27 4.22
N GLN A 130 -34.26 -41.53 3.00
CA GLN A 130 -33.88 -42.67 2.15
C GLN A 130 -33.99 -44.03 2.89
N GLU A 131 -34.95 -44.19 3.77
CA GLU A 131 -35.12 -45.41 4.57
C GLU A 131 -35.49 -46.61 3.71
N LYS A 132 -34.95 -47.81 4.05
CA LYS A 132 -35.30 -49.05 3.37
C LYS A 132 -36.75 -49.42 3.73
N GLY A 133 -37.59 -49.60 2.69
CA GLY A 133 -39.01 -49.94 2.87
C GLY A 133 -39.95 -48.74 2.77
N THR A 134 -39.46 -47.53 2.64
CA THR A 134 -40.28 -46.34 2.33
C THR A 134 -41.00 -46.54 0.99
N PRO A 135 -42.32 -46.22 0.88
CA PRO A 135 -43.03 -46.24 -0.38
C PRO A 135 -42.32 -45.42 -1.47
N ALA A 136 -42.62 -45.73 -2.73
CA ALA A 136 -42.09 -44.95 -3.84
C ALA A 136 -42.47 -43.45 -3.67
N PRO A 137 -41.59 -42.52 -3.96
CA PRO A 137 -41.83 -41.07 -3.78
C PRO A 137 -43.12 -40.58 -4.43
N GLU A 138 -43.49 -41.16 -5.56
CA GLU A 138 -44.72 -40.83 -6.28
C GLU A 138 -45.97 -41.19 -5.47
N LEU A 139 -45.90 -42.27 -4.69
CA LEU A 139 -47.00 -42.68 -3.81
C LEU A 139 -47.09 -41.77 -2.58
N LEU A 140 -45.94 -41.39 -2.01
CA LEU A 140 -45.91 -40.45 -0.90
C LEU A 140 -46.44 -39.08 -1.32
N ALA A 141 -46.10 -38.63 -2.51
CA ALA A 141 -46.49 -37.31 -3.02
C ALA A 141 -48.00 -37.17 -3.26
N GLN A 142 -48.73 -38.28 -3.46
CA GLN A 142 -50.18 -38.26 -3.63
C GLN A 142 -50.94 -37.69 -2.45
N GLU A 143 -50.42 -37.84 -1.22
CA GLU A 143 -51.00 -37.32 0.00
C GLU A 143 -50.88 -35.79 0.14
N TYR A 144 -50.01 -35.15 -0.67
CA TYR A 144 -49.72 -33.72 -0.63
C TYR A 144 -50.38 -32.93 -1.77
N ILE A 145 -51.25 -33.56 -2.56
CA ILE A 145 -51.99 -32.90 -3.65
C ILE A 145 -53.04 -32.00 -3.00
N THR A 146 -53.07 -30.72 -3.34
CA THR A 146 -53.99 -29.70 -2.89
C THR A 146 -54.38 -28.78 -4.04
N ASP A 147 -55.28 -27.81 -3.80
CA ASP A 147 -55.63 -26.80 -4.82
C ASP A 147 -54.40 -25.99 -5.26
N GLU A 148 -53.39 -25.83 -4.38
CA GLU A 148 -52.16 -25.09 -4.64
C GLU A 148 -51.02 -26.00 -5.14
N VAL A 149 -51.13 -27.31 -4.96
CA VAL A 149 -50.21 -28.35 -5.44
C VAL A 149 -50.98 -29.31 -6.34
N PRO A 150 -51.13 -29.04 -7.65
CA PRO A 150 -52.13 -29.65 -8.48
C PRO A 150 -51.88 -31.12 -8.85
N ASP A 151 -50.63 -31.58 -8.77
CA ASP A 151 -50.24 -32.94 -9.19
C ASP A 151 -49.01 -33.46 -8.42
N VAL A 152 -48.72 -34.76 -8.62
CA VAL A 152 -47.57 -35.46 -8.02
C VAL A 152 -46.25 -34.83 -8.42
N ASP A 153 -46.10 -34.39 -9.66
CA ASP A 153 -44.86 -33.81 -10.16
C ASP A 153 -44.57 -32.49 -9.48
N SER A 154 -45.59 -31.68 -9.27
CA SER A 154 -45.48 -30.39 -8.50
C SER A 154 -45.08 -30.64 -7.03
N ALA A 155 -45.66 -31.69 -6.39
CA ALA A 155 -45.30 -32.05 -5.02
C ALA A 155 -43.84 -32.53 -4.94
N LEU A 156 -43.40 -33.38 -5.85
CA LEU A 156 -42.01 -33.88 -5.92
C LEU A 156 -41.04 -32.77 -6.26
N GLN A 157 -41.41 -31.84 -7.15
CA GLN A 157 -40.57 -30.71 -7.47
C GLN A 157 -40.36 -29.79 -6.24
N GLY A 158 -41.43 -29.55 -5.49
CA GLY A 158 -41.32 -28.76 -4.21
C GLY A 158 -40.46 -29.47 -3.16
N ALA A 159 -40.59 -30.81 -3.05
CA ALA A 159 -39.72 -31.59 -2.17
C ALA A 159 -38.25 -31.55 -2.62
N LYS A 160 -37.97 -31.66 -3.93
CA LYS A 160 -36.62 -31.51 -4.50
C LYS A 160 -36.05 -30.10 -4.21
N ASP A 161 -36.84 -29.03 -4.35
CA ASP A 161 -36.39 -27.67 -4.06
C ASP A 161 -36.00 -27.51 -2.59
N ILE A 162 -36.74 -28.15 -1.66
CA ILE A 162 -36.40 -28.15 -0.22
C ILE A 162 -35.11 -28.94 0.01
N ILE A 163 -34.94 -30.11 -0.55
CA ILE A 163 -33.71 -30.91 -0.43
C ILE A 163 -32.50 -30.19 -1.05
N ALA A 164 -32.68 -29.60 -2.23
CA ALA A 164 -31.61 -28.80 -2.84
C ALA A 164 -31.13 -27.63 -1.97
N GLU A 165 -32.06 -26.95 -1.28
CA GLU A 165 -31.70 -25.91 -0.33
C GLU A 165 -30.96 -26.49 0.88
N LEU A 166 -31.41 -27.60 1.44
CA LEU A 166 -30.74 -28.30 2.54
C LEU A 166 -29.32 -28.70 2.19
N VAL A 167 -29.12 -29.33 1.00
CA VAL A 167 -27.79 -29.70 0.49
C VAL A 167 -26.90 -28.42 0.32
N SER A 168 -27.47 -27.31 -0.18
CA SER A 168 -26.73 -26.09 -0.39
C SER A 168 -26.28 -25.39 0.90
N ASP A 169 -27.00 -25.68 2.00
CA ASP A 169 -26.75 -25.11 3.32
C ASP A 169 -25.77 -25.97 4.16
N ASP A 170 -25.38 -27.15 3.65
CA ASP A 170 -24.40 -27.98 4.35
C ASP A 170 -22.99 -27.36 4.30
N ALA A 171 -22.53 -26.89 5.45
CA ALA A 171 -21.21 -26.25 5.60
C ALA A 171 -20.05 -27.20 5.23
N ASN A 172 -20.19 -28.51 5.51
CA ASN A 172 -19.17 -29.50 5.17
C ASN A 172 -19.09 -29.73 3.66
N GLY A 173 -20.22 -29.88 3.01
CA GLY A 173 -20.30 -29.99 1.54
C GLY A 173 -19.70 -28.79 0.85
N ARG A 174 -20.06 -27.59 1.30
CA ARG A 174 -19.48 -26.34 0.77
C ARG A 174 -17.97 -26.27 0.95
N LYS A 175 -17.46 -26.64 2.13
CA LYS A 175 -16.02 -26.65 2.42
C LYS A 175 -15.26 -27.61 1.50
N LEU A 176 -15.79 -28.82 1.28
CA LEU A 176 -15.18 -29.81 0.38
C LEU A 176 -15.15 -29.32 -1.07
N ILE A 177 -16.26 -28.77 -1.58
CA ILE A 177 -16.33 -28.24 -2.94
C ILE A 177 -15.41 -27.04 -3.11
N ARG A 178 -15.38 -26.11 -2.16
CA ARG A 178 -14.47 -24.95 -2.18
C ARG A 178 -13.01 -25.41 -2.27
N TYR A 179 -12.63 -26.41 -1.47
CA TYR A 179 -11.29 -26.99 -1.52
C TYR A 179 -10.99 -27.64 -2.87
N ALA A 180 -11.93 -28.39 -3.42
CA ALA A 180 -11.78 -29.06 -4.73
C ALA A 180 -11.64 -28.05 -5.87
N VAL A 181 -12.45 -26.98 -5.88
CA VAL A 181 -12.38 -25.91 -6.89
C VAL A 181 -11.07 -25.12 -6.76
N ASN A 182 -10.63 -24.79 -5.55
CA ASN A 182 -9.34 -24.11 -5.35
C ASN A 182 -8.15 -24.96 -5.83
N SER A 183 -8.25 -26.28 -5.70
CA SER A 183 -7.15 -27.19 -6.08
C SER A 183 -7.12 -27.51 -7.57
N ASN A 184 -8.28 -27.68 -8.21
CA ASN A 184 -8.42 -28.23 -9.56
C ASN A 184 -9.17 -27.30 -10.52
N GLY A 185 -9.79 -26.22 -10.04
CA GLY A 185 -10.50 -25.24 -10.86
C GLY A 185 -9.56 -24.47 -11.76
N VAL A 186 -10.08 -24.03 -12.89
CA VAL A 186 -9.38 -23.24 -13.91
C VAL A 186 -10.15 -21.94 -14.13
N ILE A 187 -9.52 -20.81 -13.92
CA ILE A 187 -10.06 -19.52 -14.34
C ILE A 187 -10.04 -19.47 -15.86
N THR A 188 -11.16 -19.08 -16.45
CA THR A 188 -11.31 -18.94 -17.90
C THR A 188 -11.78 -17.53 -18.24
N SER A 189 -11.28 -17.01 -19.36
CA SER A 189 -11.73 -15.74 -19.91
C SER A 189 -11.98 -15.88 -21.39
N LYS A 190 -13.08 -15.31 -21.87
CA LYS A 190 -13.47 -15.27 -23.28
C LYS A 190 -13.79 -13.84 -23.70
N GLY A 191 -13.39 -13.50 -24.93
CA GLY A 191 -13.76 -12.20 -25.51
C GLY A 191 -15.27 -12.04 -25.59
N ALA A 192 -15.78 -10.90 -25.17
CA ALA A 192 -17.20 -10.55 -25.24
C ALA A 192 -17.50 -9.47 -26.29
N ASP A 193 -16.45 -8.91 -26.91
CA ASP A 193 -16.52 -7.85 -27.93
C ASP A 193 -15.55 -8.21 -29.07
N ASP A 194 -15.77 -7.65 -30.26
CA ASP A 194 -14.89 -7.82 -31.43
C ASP A 194 -13.60 -7.01 -31.28
N ASP A 195 -13.66 -5.85 -30.66
CA ASP A 195 -12.49 -5.01 -30.31
C ASP A 195 -12.15 -5.14 -28.83
N LEU A 196 -11.17 -5.96 -28.55
CA LEU A 196 -10.67 -6.20 -27.19
C LEU A 196 -9.57 -5.25 -26.77
N GLY A 197 -8.93 -4.55 -27.72
CA GLY A 197 -7.84 -3.60 -27.42
C GLY A 197 -6.71 -4.23 -26.60
N VAL A 198 -6.46 -3.69 -25.42
CA VAL A 198 -5.39 -4.19 -24.51
C VAL A 198 -5.67 -5.58 -23.92
N TYR A 199 -6.90 -6.10 -24.04
CA TYR A 199 -7.31 -7.40 -23.50
C TYR A 199 -7.21 -8.55 -24.51
N GLU A 200 -6.68 -8.34 -25.72
CA GLU A 200 -6.61 -9.38 -26.78
C GLU A 200 -5.91 -10.66 -26.28
N MET A 201 -4.91 -10.53 -25.40
CA MET A 201 -4.22 -11.69 -24.80
C MET A 201 -5.10 -12.53 -23.87
N TYR A 202 -6.28 -12.04 -23.48
CA TYR A 202 -7.26 -12.71 -22.61
C TYR A 202 -8.50 -13.18 -23.36
N LYS A 203 -8.50 -13.12 -24.70
CA LYS A 203 -9.64 -13.51 -25.56
C LYS A 203 -10.04 -14.97 -25.40
N GLU A 204 -9.06 -15.85 -25.33
CA GLU A 204 -9.21 -17.29 -25.02
C GLU A 204 -8.13 -17.64 -24.00
N TYR A 205 -8.41 -17.38 -22.73
CA TYR A 205 -7.42 -17.53 -21.68
C TYR A 205 -7.89 -18.53 -20.64
N SER A 206 -6.95 -19.35 -20.14
CA SER A 206 -7.20 -20.27 -19.05
C SER A 206 -5.94 -20.43 -18.18
N GLU A 207 -6.13 -20.44 -16.85
CA GLU A 207 -5.03 -20.67 -15.88
C GLU A 207 -5.60 -21.32 -14.61
N PRO A 208 -4.86 -22.27 -13.96
CA PRO A 208 -5.34 -22.88 -12.73
C PRO A 208 -5.54 -21.84 -11.62
N VAL A 209 -6.66 -21.94 -10.89
CA VAL A 209 -7.03 -21.06 -9.76
C VAL A 209 -5.88 -20.95 -8.74
N LYS A 210 -5.24 -22.07 -8.40
CA LYS A 210 -4.17 -22.16 -7.40
C LYS A 210 -2.88 -21.41 -7.75
N SER A 211 -2.65 -21.05 -9.01
CA SER A 211 -1.38 -20.52 -9.50
C SER A 211 -1.50 -19.22 -10.28
N ILE A 212 -2.70 -18.72 -10.52
CA ILE A 212 -2.90 -17.49 -11.27
C ILE A 212 -2.22 -16.29 -10.58
N ALA A 213 -1.46 -15.52 -11.34
CA ALA A 213 -0.77 -14.34 -10.83
C ALA A 213 -1.75 -13.18 -10.57
N GLY A 214 -1.54 -12.44 -9.47
CA GLY A 214 -2.44 -11.36 -9.04
C GLY A 214 -2.68 -10.28 -10.11
N HIS A 215 -1.64 -9.85 -10.84
CA HIS A 215 -1.80 -8.86 -11.91
C HIS A 215 -2.71 -9.34 -13.06
N ARG A 216 -2.77 -10.65 -13.32
CA ARG A 216 -3.68 -11.23 -14.31
C ARG A 216 -5.11 -11.24 -13.80
N VAL A 217 -5.32 -11.58 -12.52
CA VAL A 217 -6.63 -11.47 -11.87
C VAL A 217 -7.18 -10.06 -12.02
N LEU A 218 -6.38 -9.05 -11.72
CA LEU A 218 -6.78 -7.64 -11.84
C LEU A 218 -7.05 -7.23 -13.29
N ALA A 219 -6.23 -7.71 -14.24
CA ALA A 219 -6.42 -7.43 -15.66
C ALA A 219 -7.74 -8.00 -16.19
N ILE A 220 -8.04 -9.29 -15.93
CA ILE A 220 -9.28 -9.92 -16.40
C ILE A 220 -10.51 -9.33 -15.70
N ASN A 221 -10.42 -8.99 -14.40
CA ASN A 221 -11.51 -8.33 -13.69
C ASN A 221 -11.82 -6.95 -14.27
N ARG A 222 -10.80 -6.18 -14.65
CA ARG A 222 -11.01 -4.90 -15.35
C ARG A 222 -11.65 -5.09 -16.71
N GLY A 223 -11.16 -6.07 -17.51
CA GLY A 223 -11.74 -6.38 -18.80
C GLY A 223 -13.20 -6.83 -18.71
N GLU A 224 -13.57 -7.58 -17.67
CA GLU A 224 -14.96 -7.96 -17.40
C GLU A 224 -15.81 -6.75 -17.01
N LYS A 225 -15.31 -5.89 -16.13
CA LYS A 225 -15.98 -4.64 -15.71
C LYS A 225 -16.23 -3.69 -16.88
N GLU A 226 -15.31 -3.64 -17.85
CA GLU A 226 -15.44 -2.87 -19.07
C GLU A 226 -16.30 -3.56 -20.15
N GLY A 227 -16.83 -4.75 -19.88
CA GLY A 227 -17.67 -5.51 -20.80
C GLY A 227 -16.89 -6.16 -21.96
N LYS A 228 -15.56 -6.13 -21.93
CA LYS A 228 -14.71 -6.70 -22.98
C LYS A 228 -14.47 -8.20 -22.81
N LEU A 229 -14.57 -8.73 -21.60
CA LEU A 229 -14.34 -10.14 -21.28
C LEU A 229 -15.53 -10.74 -20.53
N LYS A 230 -15.73 -12.05 -20.72
CA LYS A 230 -16.56 -12.89 -19.85
C LYS A 230 -15.65 -13.82 -19.09
N VAL A 231 -15.72 -13.77 -17.75
CA VAL A 231 -14.82 -14.49 -16.87
C VAL A 231 -15.60 -15.49 -16.02
N GLY A 232 -15.07 -16.69 -15.85
CA GLY A 232 -15.65 -17.72 -15.01
C GLY A 232 -14.60 -18.71 -14.51
N ILE A 233 -15.03 -19.62 -13.65
CA ILE A 233 -14.22 -20.76 -13.21
C ILE A 233 -14.80 -22.01 -13.87
N ASP A 234 -13.97 -22.72 -14.61
CA ASP A 234 -14.28 -24.05 -15.13
C ASP A 234 -13.86 -25.12 -14.12
N PHE A 235 -14.77 -26.01 -13.79
CA PHE A 235 -14.55 -27.09 -12.84
C PHE A 235 -15.40 -28.29 -13.19
N ASP A 236 -14.84 -29.50 -13.12
CA ASP A 236 -15.55 -30.74 -13.41
C ASP A 236 -16.70 -30.98 -12.41
N LYS A 237 -17.91 -30.83 -12.91
CA LYS A 237 -19.15 -31.03 -12.15
C LYS A 237 -19.23 -32.40 -11.49
N THR A 238 -18.68 -33.45 -12.13
CA THR A 238 -18.76 -34.81 -11.61
C THR A 238 -18.04 -34.98 -10.28
N ILE A 239 -16.89 -34.31 -10.11
CA ILE A 239 -16.15 -34.32 -8.87
C ILE A 239 -17.00 -33.71 -7.72
N ALA A 240 -17.69 -32.62 -8.00
CA ALA A 240 -18.51 -31.96 -6.98
C ALA A 240 -19.74 -32.77 -6.61
N THR A 241 -20.45 -33.32 -7.63
CA THR A 241 -21.64 -34.12 -7.39
C THR A 241 -21.32 -35.45 -6.68
N ASP A 242 -20.18 -36.07 -6.97
CA ASP A 242 -19.70 -37.25 -6.24
C ASP A 242 -19.39 -36.95 -4.77
N LEU A 243 -18.80 -35.81 -4.47
CA LEU A 243 -18.56 -35.37 -3.09
C LEU A 243 -19.88 -35.19 -2.33
N LEU A 244 -20.87 -34.54 -2.95
CA LEU A 244 -22.19 -34.31 -2.33
C LEU A 244 -22.98 -35.65 -2.25
N PHE A 245 -22.89 -36.52 -3.24
CA PHE A 245 -23.48 -37.85 -3.21
C PHE A 245 -22.98 -38.64 -1.98
N ASN A 246 -21.67 -38.65 -1.75
CA ASN A 246 -21.08 -39.37 -0.61
C ASN A 246 -21.53 -38.81 0.75
N LEU A 247 -21.91 -37.54 0.82
CA LEU A 247 -22.39 -36.89 2.04
C LEU A 247 -23.88 -37.12 2.29
N HIS A 248 -24.71 -37.09 1.23
CA HIS A 248 -26.15 -37.00 1.36
C HIS A 248 -26.92 -38.29 0.92
N CYS A 249 -26.29 -39.18 0.14
CA CYS A 249 -26.91 -40.44 -0.26
C CYS A 249 -26.54 -41.57 0.71
N LYS A 250 -27.57 -42.19 1.31
CA LYS A 250 -27.42 -43.20 2.38
C LYS A 250 -27.68 -44.63 1.92
N ASN A 251 -28.68 -44.82 1.08
CA ASN A 251 -29.15 -46.13 0.61
C ASN A 251 -29.47 -46.05 -0.89
N ASN A 252 -29.48 -47.18 -1.56
CA ASN A 252 -29.91 -47.27 -2.96
C ASN A 252 -31.42 -47.58 -2.99
N THR A 253 -32.27 -46.56 -2.99
CA THR A 253 -33.73 -46.61 -3.03
C THR A 253 -34.26 -45.70 -4.14
N LYS A 254 -35.55 -45.80 -4.51
CA LYS A 254 -36.16 -44.85 -5.47
C LYS A 254 -36.11 -43.39 -4.97
N ALA A 255 -36.11 -43.18 -3.64
CA ALA A 255 -35.93 -41.87 -3.07
C ALA A 255 -34.52 -41.29 -3.31
N THR A 256 -33.51 -42.18 -3.43
CA THR A 256 -32.13 -41.76 -3.73
C THR A 256 -32.01 -41.09 -5.09
N ASP A 257 -32.75 -41.55 -6.09
CA ASP A 257 -32.72 -40.94 -7.44
C ASP A 257 -33.18 -39.48 -7.39
N LEU A 258 -34.24 -39.18 -6.62
CA LEU A 258 -34.71 -37.81 -6.42
C LEU A 258 -33.72 -36.94 -5.60
N VAL A 259 -33.03 -37.53 -4.63
CA VAL A 259 -31.95 -36.82 -3.89
C VAL A 259 -30.80 -36.51 -4.82
N ILE A 260 -30.42 -37.39 -5.75
CA ILE A 260 -29.40 -37.15 -6.78
C ILE A 260 -29.79 -35.99 -7.69
N GLU A 261 -31.05 -35.96 -8.16
CA GLU A 261 -31.57 -34.84 -8.95
C GLU A 261 -31.52 -33.52 -8.16
N ALA A 262 -31.89 -33.56 -6.86
CA ALA A 262 -31.82 -32.38 -5.98
C ALA A 262 -30.37 -31.92 -5.72
N ILE A 263 -29.40 -32.84 -5.61
CA ILE A 263 -27.98 -32.55 -5.53
C ILE A 263 -27.48 -31.83 -6.79
N ASP A 264 -27.88 -32.33 -7.96
CA ASP A 264 -27.50 -31.74 -9.25
C ASP A 264 -28.01 -30.29 -9.40
N ASP A 265 -29.28 -30.06 -9.06
CA ASP A 265 -29.88 -28.72 -9.03
C ASP A 265 -29.21 -27.82 -7.97
N SER A 266 -28.97 -28.36 -6.76
CA SER A 266 -28.29 -27.65 -5.68
C SER A 266 -26.92 -27.19 -6.11
N TYR A 267 -26.12 -28.08 -6.70
CA TYR A 267 -24.77 -27.70 -7.17
C TYR A 267 -24.86 -26.64 -8.27
N SER A 268 -25.62 -26.87 -9.30
CA SER A 268 -25.62 -26.00 -10.49
C SER A 268 -26.23 -24.62 -10.23
N ARG A 269 -27.25 -24.52 -9.38
CA ARG A 269 -28.01 -23.30 -9.16
C ARG A 269 -27.63 -22.57 -7.88
N LEU A 270 -27.21 -23.25 -6.80
CA LEU A 270 -27.04 -22.68 -5.50
C LEU A 270 -25.58 -22.68 -5.02
N ILE A 271 -24.88 -23.84 -5.15
CA ILE A 271 -23.54 -24.00 -4.55
C ILE A 271 -22.48 -23.39 -5.45
N PHE A 272 -22.34 -23.87 -6.69
CA PHE A 272 -21.24 -23.51 -7.57
C PHE A 272 -21.19 -22.00 -7.88
N PRO A 273 -22.30 -21.33 -8.24
CA PRO A 273 -22.26 -19.87 -8.47
C PRO A 273 -21.87 -19.05 -7.23
N SER A 274 -22.17 -19.57 -6.04
CA SER A 274 -21.76 -18.95 -4.79
C SER A 274 -20.28 -19.15 -4.52
N ILE A 275 -19.76 -20.38 -4.66
CA ILE A 275 -18.36 -20.73 -4.44
C ILE A 275 -17.46 -20.09 -5.51
N GLU A 276 -17.87 -20.06 -6.76
CA GLU A 276 -17.17 -19.35 -7.82
C GLU A 276 -16.96 -17.89 -7.47
N ARG A 277 -18.02 -17.21 -7.01
CA ARG A 277 -17.96 -15.81 -6.59
C ARG A 277 -17.04 -15.64 -5.38
N GLU A 278 -17.11 -16.53 -4.39
CA GLU A 278 -16.25 -16.52 -3.22
C GLU A 278 -14.77 -16.64 -3.62
N ILE A 279 -14.43 -17.60 -4.45
CA ILE A 279 -13.05 -17.85 -4.92
C ILE A 279 -12.54 -16.67 -5.74
N ARG A 280 -13.36 -16.13 -6.65
CA ARG A 280 -13.00 -14.95 -7.43
C ARG A 280 -12.76 -13.72 -6.56
N ASN A 281 -13.60 -13.52 -5.54
CA ASN A 281 -13.40 -12.45 -4.57
C ASN A 281 -12.10 -12.66 -3.78
N GLU A 282 -11.84 -13.87 -3.28
CA GLU A 282 -10.62 -14.20 -2.53
C GLU A 282 -9.36 -13.98 -3.38
N LEU A 283 -9.37 -14.37 -4.66
CA LEU A 283 -8.29 -14.09 -5.59
C LEU A 283 -8.09 -12.58 -5.81
N THR A 284 -9.19 -11.85 -5.92
CA THR A 284 -9.16 -10.39 -6.08
C THR A 284 -8.59 -9.72 -4.85
N ASP A 285 -9.05 -10.11 -3.65
CA ASP A 285 -8.58 -9.55 -2.39
C ASP A 285 -7.06 -9.79 -2.20
N LYS A 286 -6.60 -11.03 -2.45
CA LYS A 286 -5.17 -11.37 -2.42
C LYS A 286 -4.35 -10.56 -3.44
N ALA A 287 -4.88 -10.37 -4.65
CA ALA A 287 -4.22 -9.58 -5.68
C ALA A 287 -4.17 -8.10 -5.32
N CYS A 288 -5.24 -7.55 -4.73
CA CYS A 288 -5.30 -6.19 -4.24
C CYS A 288 -4.32 -5.97 -3.09
N GLU A 289 -4.29 -6.85 -2.09
CA GLU A 289 -3.39 -6.77 -0.95
C GLU A 289 -1.92 -6.75 -1.39
N ALA A 290 -1.53 -7.69 -2.26
CA ALA A 290 -0.18 -7.74 -2.81
C ALA A 290 0.18 -6.47 -3.59
N SER A 291 -0.74 -5.95 -4.40
CA SER A 291 -0.53 -4.73 -5.18
C SER A 291 -0.45 -3.49 -4.29
N ILE A 292 -1.29 -3.37 -3.27
CA ILE A 292 -1.24 -2.26 -2.30
C ILE A 292 0.10 -2.24 -1.58
N LYS A 293 0.65 -3.40 -1.23
CA LYS A 293 1.99 -3.51 -0.62
C LYS A 293 3.08 -2.96 -1.55
N VAL A 294 3.06 -3.35 -2.82
CA VAL A 294 4.00 -2.81 -3.84
C VAL A 294 3.83 -1.30 -4.01
N PHE A 295 2.59 -0.80 -4.02
CA PHE A 295 2.33 0.64 -4.13
C PHE A 295 2.86 1.39 -2.90
N GLY A 296 2.72 0.80 -1.71
CA GLY A 296 3.32 1.32 -0.49
C GLY A 296 4.84 1.44 -0.58
N GLU A 297 5.53 0.41 -1.06
CA GLU A 297 6.97 0.43 -1.25
C GLU A 297 7.41 1.47 -2.29
N ASN A 298 6.72 1.56 -3.42
CA ASN A 298 6.99 2.58 -4.44
C ASN A 298 6.79 4.00 -3.87
N THR A 299 5.73 4.22 -3.11
CA THR A 299 5.47 5.51 -2.44
C THR A 299 6.58 5.85 -1.45
N LYS A 300 7.01 4.89 -0.63
CA LYS A 300 8.10 5.05 0.33
C LYS A 300 9.39 5.48 -0.35
N GLN A 301 9.76 4.82 -1.47
CA GLN A 301 10.97 5.16 -2.21
C GLN A 301 10.91 6.57 -2.79
N LEU A 302 9.75 7.00 -3.30
CA LEU A 302 9.57 8.37 -3.80
C LEU A 302 9.70 9.42 -2.69
N LEU A 303 9.08 9.17 -1.52
CA LEU A 303 9.13 10.07 -0.38
C LEU A 303 10.52 10.13 0.27
N MET A 304 11.26 9.03 0.25
CA MET A 304 12.59 8.91 0.85
C MET A 304 13.72 9.28 -0.11
N GLN A 305 13.44 9.81 -1.30
CA GLN A 305 14.49 10.31 -2.19
C GLN A 305 15.33 11.39 -1.49
N PRO A 306 16.68 11.33 -1.65
CA PRO A 306 17.58 12.32 -1.07
C PRO A 306 17.26 13.73 -1.55
N PRO A 307 17.11 14.69 -0.65
CA PRO A 307 16.85 16.08 -1.00
C PRO A 307 18.10 16.78 -1.57
N VAL A 308 17.90 17.71 -2.49
CA VAL A 308 18.96 18.58 -3.02
C VAL A 308 18.86 19.94 -2.36
N LYS A 309 19.30 20.02 -1.09
CA LYS A 309 19.20 21.23 -0.24
C LYS A 309 20.25 22.28 -0.58
N GLY A 310 20.02 23.52 -0.15
CA GLY A 310 21.03 24.60 -0.14
C GLY A 310 21.29 25.24 -1.50
N ASN A 311 20.42 25.06 -2.49
CA ASN A 311 20.56 25.64 -3.82
C ASN A 311 19.35 26.48 -4.21
N VAL A 312 19.59 27.67 -4.75
CA VAL A 312 18.55 28.42 -5.46
C VAL A 312 18.20 27.63 -6.74
N THR A 313 16.92 27.33 -6.89
CA THR A 313 16.43 26.41 -7.92
C THR A 313 15.43 27.09 -8.83
N ILE A 314 15.53 26.88 -10.15
CA ILE A 314 14.49 27.20 -11.12
C ILE A 314 13.65 25.95 -11.36
N GLY A 315 12.33 26.03 -11.13
CA GLY A 315 11.36 25.05 -11.58
C GLY A 315 10.83 25.41 -12.96
N LEU A 316 10.84 24.41 -13.84
CA LEU A 316 10.32 24.49 -15.19
C LEU A 316 9.17 23.51 -15.32
N ASP A 317 7.97 24.03 -15.57
CA ASP A 317 6.76 23.24 -15.85
C ASP A 317 6.48 23.31 -17.36
N PRO A 318 6.89 22.27 -18.14
CA PRO A 318 6.86 22.30 -19.59
C PRO A 318 5.45 22.32 -20.18
N GLY A 319 5.27 23.01 -21.30
CA GLY A 319 3.99 23.00 -22.02
C GLY A 319 4.11 23.61 -23.42
N TYR A 320 3.49 22.95 -24.40
CA TYR A 320 3.56 23.39 -25.81
C TYR A 320 2.77 24.67 -26.05
N ARG A 321 1.47 24.69 -25.76
CA ARG A 321 0.57 25.81 -26.11
C ARG A 321 0.67 26.97 -25.14
N THR A 322 0.72 26.69 -23.86
CA THR A 322 0.70 27.71 -22.80
C THR A 322 2.09 28.21 -22.42
N GLY A 323 3.14 27.66 -23.04
CA GLY A 323 4.53 27.92 -22.70
C GLY A 323 4.99 27.18 -21.44
N CYS A 324 6.29 27.16 -21.23
CA CYS A 324 6.92 26.60 -20.04
C CYS A 324 6.84 27.64 -18.89
N LYS A 325 6.23 27.27 -17.77
CA LYS A 325 6.14 28.12 -16.56
C LYS A 325 7.44 28.02 -15.79
N VAL A 326 7.88 29.15 -15.30
CA VAL A 326 9.17 29.31 -14.59
C VAL A 326 8.88 29.81 -13.19
N ALA A 327 9.47 29.17 -12.18
CA ALA A 327 9.47 29.65 -10.82
C ALA A 327 10.89 29.58 -10.23
N VAL A 328 11.37 30.67 -9.71
CA VAL A 328 12.66 30.72 -8.98
C VAL A 328 12.36 30.63 -7.49
N ILE A 329 12.96 29.66 -6.82
CA ILE A 329 12.83 29.51 -5.37
C ILE A 329 14.19 29.63 -4.68
N SER A 330 14.17 30.21 -3.47
CA SER A 330 15.35 30.32 -2.60
C SER A 330 15.81 28.94 -2.12
N GLU A 331 16.94 28.87 -1.45
CA GLU A 331 17.48 27.68 -0.77
C GLU A 331 16.50 27.08 0.26
N THR A 332 15.54 27.87 0.75
CA THR A 332 14.51 27.47 1.72
C THR A 332 13.14 27.27 1.09
N GLY A 333 13.02 27.25 -0.24
CA GLY A 333 11.77 27.03 -0.97
C GLY A 333 10.84 28.25 -1.06
N LYS A 334 11.28 29.47 -0.65
CA LYS A 334 10.52 30.71 -0.83
C LYS A 334 10.58 31.15 -2.29
N VAL A 335 9.44 31.49 -2.88
CA VAL A 335 9.38 32.01 -4.25
C VAL A 335 10.04 33.38 -4.32
N LEU A 336 10.99 33.54 -5.22
CA LEU A 336 11.75 34.79 -5.48
C LEU A 336 11.27 35.51 -6.73
N ASP A 337 10.95 34.75 -7.80
CA ASP A 337 10.51 35.28 -9.08
C ASP A 337 9.71 34.24 -9.84
N THR A 338 8.91 34.69 -10.82
CA THR A 338 8.13 33.81 -11.70
C THR A 338 8.11 34.37 -13.12
N GLY A 339 7.89 33.47 -14.10
CA GLY A 339 7.81 33.88 -15.50
C GLY A 339 7.21 32.81 -16.39
N VAL A 340 7.16 33.12 -17.68
CA VAL A 340 6.75 32.16 -18.73
C VAL A 340 7.71 32.29 -19.89
N ILE A 341 8.18 31.17 -20.43
CA ILE A 341 9.05 31.09 -21.61
C ILE A 341 8.44 30.18 -22.65
N TYR A 342 8.86 30.28 -23.87
CA TYR A 342 8.33 29.51 -24.99
C TYR A 342 9.44 28.83 -25.82
N PRO A 343 10.22 27.91 -25.21
CA PRO A 343 11.34 27.26 -25.91
C PRO A 343 10.91 26.17 -26.89
N ALA A 344 9.67 25.65 -26.75
CA ALA A 344 9.17 24.52 -27.52
C ALA A 344 8.19 24.95 -28.64
N PRO A 345 7.96 24.09 -29.67
CA PRO A 345 6.93 24.30 -30.66
C PRO A 345 5.52 24.51 -30.02
N PRO A 346 4.61 25.27 -30.69
CA PRO A 346 4.74 25.90 -31.96
C PRO A 346 5.44 27.29 -31.94
N HIS A 347 5.78 27.78 -30.76
CA HIS A 347 6.27 29.16 -30.60
C HIS A 347 7.78 29.29 -30.91
N ASN A 348 8.62 28.33 -30.49
CA ASN A 348 10.09 28.27 -30.73
C ASN A 348 10.84 29.59 -30.45
N LYS A 349 10.46 30.33 -29.37
CA LYS A 349 11.14 31.56 -28.97
C LYS A 349 12.38 31.31 -28.11
N ILE A 350 13.31 30.51 -28.64
CA ILE A 350 14.48 30.03 -27.91
C ILE A 350 15.38 31.17 -27.41
N ASP A 351 15.69 32.15 -28.26
CA ASP A 351 16.57 33.29 -27.91
C ASP A 351 15.97 34.19 -26.81
N GLU A 352 14.65 34.42 -26.86
CA GLU A 352 13.93 35.17 -25.84
C GLU A 352 13.96 34.40 -24.51
N ALA A 353 13.68 33.10 -24.55
CA ALA A 353 13.72 32.22 -23.40
C ALA A 353 15.13 32.16 -22.76
N LYS A 354 16.19 32.04 -23.58
CA LYS A 354 17.60 32.08 -23.10
C LYS A 354 17.93 33.40 -22.38
N LYS A 355 17.49 34.54 -22.91
CA LYS A 355 17.71 35.85 -22.27
C LYS A 355 17.01 35.94 -20.91
N ILE A 356 15.75 35.50 -20.80
CA ILE A 356 14.98 35.51 -19.57
C ILE A 356 15.65 34.63 -18.52
N ILE A 357 15.94 33.37 -18.81
CA ILE A 357 16.54 32.44 -17.85
C ILE A 357 17.95 32.88 -17.45
N THR A 358 18.77 33.38 -18.39
CA THR A 358 20.10 33.92 -18.10
C THR A 358 20.04 35.10 -17.11
N SER A 359 19.04 35.99 -17.30
CA SER A 359 18.81 37.09 -16.38
C SER A 359 18.47 36.61 -14.96
N LEU A 360 17.57 35.62 -14.84
CA LEU A 360 17.18 35.01 -13.57
C LEU A 360 18.35 34.27 -12.89
N VAL A 361 19.12 33.51 -13.67
CA VAL A 361 20.32 32.82 -13.18
C VAL A 361 21.32 33.79 -12.57
N LYS A 362 21.63 34.88 -13.27
CA LYS A 362 22.59 35.91 -12.79
C LYS A 362 22.04 36.67 -11.59
N LYS A 363 20.74 37.04 -11.61
CA LYS A 363 20.09 37.81 -10.55
C LYS A 363 20.04 37.06 -9.21
N TYR A 364 19.77 35.75 -9.26
CA TYR A 364 19.52 34.94 -8.05
C TYR A 364 20.62 33.91 -7.78
N ASN A 365 21.70 33.87 -8.55
CA ASN A 365 22.78 32.89 -8.44
C ASN A 365 22.26 31.43 -8.46
N VAL A 366 21.38 31.13 -9.42
CA VAL A 366 20.76 29.83 -9.56
C VAL A 366 21.80 28.74 -9.85
N LYS A 367 21.67 27.59 -9.19
CA LYS A 367 22.57 26.44 -9.34
C LYS A 367 21.87 25.18 -9.87
N MET A 368 20.53 25.16 -9.82
CA MET A 368 19.77 23.96 -10.17
C MET A 368 18.56 24.29 -11.06
N PHE A 369 18.28 23.45 -12.05
CA PHE A 369 17.02 23.44 -12.76
C PHE A 369 16.26 22.15 -12.42
N ALA A 370 15.00 22.28 -12.04
CA ALA A 370 14.04 21.20 -11.86
C ALA A 370 13.04 21.22 -13.03
N ILE A 371 13.06 20.19 -13.87
CA ILE A 371 12.23 20.11 -15.08
C ILE A 371 11.15 19.07 -14.83
N GLY A 372 9.87 19.44 -14.96
CA GLY A 372 8.74 18.51 -14.86
C GLY A 372 8.77 17.46 -15.98
N ASN A 373 8.32 16.24 -15.69
CA ASN A 373 8.35 15.11 -16.63
C ASN A 373 7.05 14.94 -17.44
N GLY A 374 6.35 16.03 -17.75
CA GLY A 374 5.11 15.99 -18.52
C GLY A 374 5.29 16.24 -20.01
N THR A 375 4.30 16.94 -20.57
CA THR A 375 4.31 17.30 -22.00
C THR A 375 5.43 18.31 -22.29
N ALA A 376 6.15 18.17 -23.41
CA ALA A 376 7.27 19.03 -23.82
C ALA A 376 8.52 19.00 -22.89
N THR A 377 8.69 17.93 -22.12
CA THR A 377 9.87 17.74 -21.27
C THR A 377 11.15 17.70 -22.10
N HIS A 378 11.17 16.96 -23.22
CA HIS A 378 12.34 16.81 -24.09
C HIS A 378 12.85 18.15 -24.62
N GLU A 379 11.98 18.90 -25.21
CA GLU A 379 12.33 20.20 -25.78
C GLU A 379 12.85 21.13 -24.67
N THR A 380 12.30 21.01 -23.48
CA THR A 380 12.74 21.80 -22.31
C THR A 380 14.10 21.30 -21.78
N GLU A 381 14.38 19.99 -21.80
CA GLU A 381 15.68 19.45 -21.46
C GLU A 381 16.76 19.86 -22.46
N VAL A 382 16.49 19.76 -23.77
CA VAL A 382 17.40 20.23 -24.82
C VAL A 382 17.73 21.70 -24.62
N PHE A 383 16.69 22.53 -24.48
CA PHE A 383 16.84 23.95 -24.19
C PHE A 383 17.71 24.22 -22.94
N ALA A 384 17.43 23.53 -21.82
CA ALA A 384 18.16 23.70 -20.59
C ALA A 384 19.62 23.26 -20.71
N SER A 385 19.90 22.13 -21.34
CA SER A 385 21.24 21.61 -21.58
C SER A 385 22.08 22.56 -22.46
N GLU A 386 21.53 23.07 -23.55
CA GLU A 386 22.22 24.06 -24.39
C GLU A 386 22.55 25.32 -23.60
N LEU A 387 21.57 25.84 -22.83
CA LEU A 387 21.77 27.03 -22.00
C LEU A 387 22.81 26.83 -20.90
N ILE A 388 22.84 25.65 -20.26
CA ILE A 388 23.83 25.29 -19.24
C ILE A 388 25.24 25.32 -19.83
N LYS A 389 25.42 24.75 -21.04
CA LYS A 389 26.70 24.76 -21.75
C LYS A 389 27.15 26.18 -22.12
N GLU A 390 26.21 27.05 -22.55
CA GLU A 390 26.52 28.44 -22.90
C GLU A 390 26.90 29.29 -21.67
N LEU A 391 26.27 29.03 -20.51
CA LEU A 391 26.51 29.80 -19.27
C LEU A 391 27.80 29.42 -18.56
N ASP A 392 28.24 28.17 -18.66
CA ASP A 392 29.44 27.60 -18.03
C ASP A 392 29.65 28.05 -16.58
N CYS A 393 28.56 28.01 -15.77
CA CYS A 393 28.58 28.51 -14.40
C CYS A 393 28.24 27.43 -13.35
N GLY A 394 28.44 26.16 -13.71
CA GLY A 394 28.28 25.01 -12.81
C GLY A 394 26.84 24.73 -12.43
N ILE A 395 25.88 25.03 -13.33
CA ILE A 395 24.46 24.66 -13.18
C ILE A 395 24.30 23.20 -13.60
N SER A 396 23.42 22.50 -12.89
CA SER A 396 22.94 21.17 -13.28
C SER A 396 21.44 21.15 -13.33
N TYR A 397 20.88 20.17 -14.01
CA TYR A 397 19.43 19.96 -14.01
C TYR A 397 19.05 18.53 -13.60
N MET A 398 17.79 18.37 -13.21
CA MET A 398 17.17 17.09 -12.94
C MET A 398 15.74 17.11 -13.44
N VAL A 399 15.31 16.01 -14.06
CA VAL A 399 13.90 15.77 -14.38
C VAL A 399 13.18 15.29 -13.12
N VAL A 400 12.14 16.00 -12.72
CA VAL A 400 11.39 15.76 -11.49
C VAL A 400 10.00 15.25 -11.85
N SER A 401 9.54 14.21 -11.16
CA SER A 401 8.19 13.72 -11.34
C SER A 401 7.16 14.81 -11.01
N GLU A 402 6.30 15.13 -11.98
CA GLU A 402 5.17 16.04 -11.77
C GLU A 402 3.87 15.33 -11.34
N ALA A 403 3.95 14.00 -11.07
CA ALA A 403 2.80 13.23 -10.60
C ALA A 403 2.10 13.93 -9.42
N GLY A 404 0.79 14.15 -9.54
CA GLY A 404 0.00 14.90 -8.56
C GLY A 404 0.29 16.40 -8.45
N ALA A 405 1.19 16.99 -9.25
CA ALA A 405 1.44 18.44 -9.22
C ALA A 405 0.21 19.25 -9.66
N SER A 406 -0.54 18.74 -10.65
CA SER A 406 -1.81 19.31 -11.07
C SER A 406 -2.90 19.23 -9.97
N VAL A 407 -2.91 18.16 -9.19
CA VAL A 407 -3.82 18.01 -8.04
C VAL A 407 -3.47 19.02 -6.94
N TYR A 408 -2.19 19.18 -6.63
CA TYR A 408 -1.72 20.20 -5.69
C TYR A 408 -2.08 21.61 -6.18
N SER A 409 -1.69 21.97 -7.40
CA SER A 409 -1.84 23.33 -7.93
C SER A 409 -3.30 23.79 -8.03
N ALA A 410 -4.23 22.87 -8.27
CA ALA A 410 -5.68 23.12 -8.27
C ALA A 410 -6.32 23.08 -6.87
N SER A 411 -5.59 22.65 -5.83
CA SER A 411 -6.12 22.48 -4.48
C SER A 411 -6.39 23.82 -3.78
N LYS A 412 -7.29 23.79 -2.79
CA LYS A 412 -7.53 24.92 -1.89
C LYS A 412 -6.25 25.32 -1.15
N LEU A 413 -5.43 24.34 -0.76
CA LEU A 413 -4.16 24.57 -0.09
C LEU A 413 -3.22 25.42 -0.94
N ALA A 414 -3.04 25.07 -2.21
CA ALA A 414 -2.18 25.85 -3.11
C ALA A 414 -2.73 27.24 -3.40
N ALA A 415 -4.07 27.39 -3.41
CA ALA A 415 -4.72 28.69 -3.54
C ALA A 415 -4.50 29.59 -2.31
N GLU A 416 -4.49 29.00 -1.11
CA GLU A 416 -4.18 29.72 0.15
C GLU A 416 -2.68 30.05 0.25
N GLU A 417 -1.80 29.15 -0.21
CA GLU A 417 -0.33 29.34 -0.18
C GLU A 417 0.12 30.39 -1.21
N PHE A 418 -0.52 30.42 -2.38
CA PHE A 418 -0.20 31.32 -3.50
C PHE A 418 -1.44 31.93 -4.13
N PRO A 419 -2.14 32.83 -3.43
CA PRO A 419 -3.36 33.44 -3.97
C PRO A 419 -3.12 34.31 -5.22
N GLN A 420 -1.88 34.81 -5.39
CA GLN A 420 -1.48 35.66 -6.52
C GLN A 420 -1.06 34.89 -7.77
N PHE A 421 -0.88 33.56 -7.71
CA PHE A 421 -0.41 32.75 -8.83
C PHE A 421 -1.56 31.96 -9.44
N ASP A 422 -1.52 31.77 -10.75
CA ASP A 422 -2.37 30.82 -11.44
C ASP A 422 -1.97 29.36 -11.15
N VAL A 423 -2.82 28.44 -11.58
CA VAL A 423 -2.61 27.00 -11.34
C VAL A 423 -1.28 26.51 -11.92
N SER A 424 -0.88 27.00 -13.09
CA SER A 424 0.33 26.56 -13.77
C SER A 424 1.60 27.06 -13.06
N LEU A 425 1.60 28.30 -12.57
CA LEU A 425 2.74 28.82 -11.80
C LEU A 425 2.91 28.11 -10.47
N ARG A 426 1.80 27.74 -9.80
CA ARG A 426 1.84 26.92 -8.58
C ARG A 426 2.47 25.55 -8.85
N SER A 427 2.22 24.96 -10.02
CA SER A 427 2.84 23.71 -10.45
C SER A 427 4.36 23.86 -10.59
N ALA A 428 4.85 24.90 -11.25
CA ALA A 428 6.29 25.16 -11.39
C ALA A 428 6.99 25.34 -10.04
N VAL A 429 6.34 26.01 -9.08
CA VAL A 429 6.85 26.12 -7.70
C VAL A 429 6.94 24.74 -7.04
N SER A 430 5.92 23.92 -7.18
CA SER A 430 5.91 22.55 -6.63
C SER A 430 7.02 21.69 -7.22
N ILE A 431 7.23 21.74 -8.54
CA ILE A 431 8.33 21.01 -9.23
C ILE A 431 9.69 21.43 -8.66
N ALA A 432 9.94 22.74 -8.48
CA ALA A 432 11.19 23.21 -7.88
C ALA A 432 11.38 22.70 -6.45
N ARG A 433 10.34 22.76 -5.62
CA ARG A 433 10.38 22.33 -4.21
C ARG A 433 10.56 20.81 -4.07
N ARG A 434 9.99 20.01 -5.01
CA ARG A 434 10.20 18.55 -5.03
C ARG A 434 11.66 18.17 -5.23
N LEU A 435 12.44 18.96 -5.98
CA LEU A 435 13.89 18.74 -6.08
C LEU A 435 14.58 19.05 -4.75
N GLN A 436 14.19 20.13 -4.07
CA GLN A 436 14.80 20.52 -2.80
C GLN A 436 14.46 19.56 -1.66
N ASP A 437 13.20 19.18 -1.50
CA ASP A 437 12.74 18.18 -0.53
C ASP A 437 11.45 17.48 -1.02
N PRO A 438 11.56 16.30 -1.61
CA PRO A 438 10.41 15.54 -2.10
C PRO A 438 9.38 15.25 -1.02
N LEU A 439 9.81 14.84 0.18
CA LEU A 439 8.93 14.49 1.29
C LEU A 439 8.09 15.70 1.72
N ALA A 440 8.74 16.84 1.96
CA ALA A 440 8.07 18.06 2.43
C ALA A 440 7.01 18.57 1.45
N GLU A 441 7.18 18.36 0.17
CA GLU A 441 6.23 18.79 -0.86
C GLU A 441 5.14 17.73 -1.14
N LEU A 442 5.50 16.45 -1.27
CA LEU A 442 4.56 15.39 -1.59
C LEU A 442 3.53 15.10 -0.48
N VAL A 443 3.84 15.38 0.78
CA VAL A 443 2.87 15.25 1.87
C VAL A 443 1.69 16.22 1.78
N LYS A 444 1.76 17.23 0.90
CA LYS A 444 0.68 18.21 0.66
C LYS A 444 -0.46 17.67 -0.18
N ILE A 445 -0.30 16.53 -0.82
CA ILE A 445 -1.28 15.90 -1.69
C ILE A 445 -1.70 14.52 -1.17
N ASP A 446 -2.86 14.05 -1.62
CA ASP A 446 -3.28 12.67 -1.39
C ASP A 446 -2.24 11.71 -2.04
N PRO A 447 -1.66 10.77 -1.30
CA PRO A 447 -0.68 9.83 -1.85
C PRO A 447 -1.17 9.07 -3.09
N LYS A 448 -2.47 8.82 -3.20
CA LYS A 448 -3.08 8.22 -4.40
C LYS A 448 -2.88 9.04 -5.67
N ALA A 449 -2.73 10.35 -5.55
CA ALA A 449 -2.49 11.22 -6.70
C ALA A 449 -1.06 11.12 -7.27
N ILE A 450 -0.15 10.47 -6.55
CA ILE A 450 1.24 10.25 -7.00
C ILE A 450 1.31 9.23 -8.14
N GLY A 451 0.33 8.31 -8.25
CA GLY A 451 0.25 7.37 -9.37
C GLY A 451 1.34 6.29 -9.36
N VAL A 452 1.54 5.65 -8.21
CA VAL A 452 2.63 4.67 -7.96
C VAL A 452 2.31 3.24 -8.37
N GLY A 453 1.14 2.98 -8.97
CA GLY A 453 0.76 1.59 -9.33
C GLY A 453 -0.23 1.46 -10.48
N GLN A 454 -0.04 0.41 -11.26
CA GLN A 454 -1.02 -0.06 -12.25
C GLN A 454 -2.25 -0.62 -11.51
N TYR A 455 -3.44 -0.52 -12.06
CA TYR A 455 -4.70 -0.95 -11.41
C TYR A 455 -5.07 -0.22 -10.11
N GLN A 456 -4.39 0.85 -9.74
CA GLN A 456 -4.64 1.61 -8.50
C GLN A 456 -6.12 2.01 -8.32
N HIS A 457 -6.82 2.35 -9.43
CA HIS A 457 -8.22 2.75 -9.41
C HIS A 457 -9.20 1.58 -9.24
N ASP A 458 -8.74 0.33 -9.43
CA ASP A 458 -9.56 -0.87 -9.23
C ASP A 458 -9.43 -1.45 -7.82
N MET A 459 -8.51 -0.92 -7.02
CA MET A 459 -8.31 -1.33 -5.63
C MET A 459 -9.44 -0.86 -4.71
N PRO A 460 -9.67 -1.54 -3.57
CA PRO A 460 -10.50 -1.02 -2.49
C PRO A 460 -9.93 0.30 -1.96
N GLN A 461 -10.57 1.43 -2.30
CA GLN A 461 -10.00 2.78 -2.10
C GLN A 461 -9.76 3.12 -0.62
N LYS A 462 -10.53 2.53 0.30
CA LYS A 462 -10.36 2.73 1.75
C LYS A 462 -9.07 2.06 2.25
N GLU A 463 -8.81 0.83 1.84
CA GLU A 463 -7.63 0.06 2.21
C GLU A 463 -6.37 0.67 1.59
N LEU A 464 -6.44 1.01 0.30
CA LEU A 464 -5.35 1.71 -0.38
C LEU A 464 -5.00 3.02 0.33
N SER A 465 -5.99 3.85 0.68
CA SER A 465 -5.74 5.10 1.39
C SER A 465 -5.08 4.85 2.75
N ALA A 466 -5.59 3.91 3.55
CA ALA A 466 -5.04 3.60 4.85
C ALA A 466 -3.58 3.12 4.77
N ALA A 467 -3.28 2.24 3.81
CA ALA A 467 -1.92 1.73 3.58
C ALA A 467 -0.95 2.86 3.16
N LEU A 468 -1.33 3.68 2.19
CA LEU A 468 -0.48 4.78 1.71
C LEU A 468 -0.30 5.88 2.76
N ASP A 469 -1.35 6.23 3.52
CA ASP A 469 -1.25 7.18 4.64
C ASP A 469 -0.30 6.65 5.72
N GLY A 470 -0.34 5.35 6.01
CA GLY A 470 0.61 4.70 6.92
C GLY A 470 2.06 4.80 6.44
N VAL A 471 2.30 4.64 5.14
CA VAL A 471 3.65 4.80 4.56
C VAL A 471 4.13 6.25 4.69
N VAL A 472 3.27 7.24 4.39
CA VAL A 472 3.63 8.66 4.56
C VAL A 472 3.97 8.96 6.01
N GLU A 473 3.15 8.49 6.96
CA GLU A 473 3.41 8.65 8.40
C GLU A 473 4.75 8.03 8.80
N ALA A 474 5.04 6.79 8.38
CA ALA A 474 6.29 6.12 8.66
C ALA A 474 7.51 6.89 8.11
N CYS A 475 7.44 7.38 6.86
CA CYS A 475 8.50 8.17 6.24
C CYS A 475 8.76 9.47 7.02
N VAL A 476 7.71 10.24 7.33
CA VAL A 476 7.83 11.51 8.06
C VAL A 476 8.44 11.31 9.45
N ASN A 477 7.97 10.30 10.18
CA ASN A 477 8.48 10.02 11.52
C ASN A 477 9.91 9.44 11.50
N SER A 478 10.30 8.71 10.46
CA SER A 478 11.68 8.21 10.33
C SER A 478 12.69 9.35 10.03
N VAL A 479 12.30 10.33 9.23
CA VAL A 479 13.13 11.50 8.91
C VAL A 479 13.20 12.49 10.08
N GLY A 480 12.07 12.65 10.78
CA GLY A 480 11.89 13.70 11.79
C GLY A 480 11.57 15.06 11.15
N VAL A 481 10.95 15.94 11.91
CA VAL A 481 10.39 17.19 11.39
C VAL A 481 10.89 18.38 12.20
N ASP A 482 11.45 19.38 11.52
CA ASP A 482 11.87 20.62 12.15
C ASP A 482 10.67 21.52 12.45
N LEU A 483 10.53 21.96 13.71
CA LEU A 483 9.41 22.77 14.18
C LEU A 483 9.36 24.17 13.58
N ASN A 484 10.52 24.72 13.22
CA ASN A 484 10.62 26.10 12.76
C ASN A 484 10.38 26.26 11.26
N THR A 485 10.58 25.19 10.47
CA THR A 485 10.48 25.25 9.01
C THR A 485 9.30 24.47 8.44
N ALA A 486 8.78 23.46 9.17
CA ALA A 486 7.77 22.56 8.67
C ALA A 486 6.42 23.24 8.39
N SER A 487 5.76 22.78 7.31
CA SER A 487 4.38 23.16 6.98
C SER A 487 3.37 22.47 7.91
N PRO A 488 2.14 23.02 8.06
CA PRO A 488 1.08 22.34 8.83
C PRO A 488 0.78 20.94 8.29
N GLN A 489 0.93 20.70 6.99
CA GLN A 489 0.68 19.42 6.34
C GLN A 489 1.74 18.39 6.75
N LEU A 490 3.02 18.79 6.77
CA LEU A 490 4.10 17.92 7.22
C LEU A 490 3.98 17.62 8.72
N LEU A 491 3.71 18.63 9.54
CA LEU A 491 3.47 18.48 10.98
C LEU A 491 2.31 17.54 11.27
N GLY A 492 1.22 17.61 10.48
CA GLY A 492 0.04 16.75 10.63
C GLY A 492 0.28 15.27 10.30
N ARG A 493 1.44 14.91 9.78
CA ARG A 493 1.87 13.50 9.55
C ARG A 493 2.78 12.97 10.67
N VAL A 494 3.10 13.81 11.64
CA VAL A 494 3.87 13.38 12.83
C VAL A 494 2.94 12.62 13.79
N ALA A 495 3.43 11.52 14.32
CA ALA A 495 2.71 10.69 15.28
C ALA A 495 2.15 11.55 16.44
N GLY A 496 0.88 11.37 16.75
CA GLY A 496 0.19 12.13 17.82
C GLY A 496 -0.16 13.59 17.49
N VAL A 497 0.17 14.10 16.28
CA VAL A 497 -0.16 15.46 15.85
C VAL A 497 -1.39 15.47 14.95
N THR A 498 -2.49 15.98 15.46
CA THR A 498 -3.70 16.18 14.63
C THR A 498 -3.56 17.43 13.74
N SER A 499 -4.38 17.54 12.69
CA SER A 499 -4.42 18.73 11.83
C SER A 499 -4.63 20.05 12.61
N ALA A 500 -5.42 20.00 13.68
CA ALA A 500 -5.64 21.17 14.54
C ALA A 500 -4.36 21.54 15.35
N ILE A 501 -3.67 20.53 15.89
CA ILE A 501 -2.39 20.73 16.61
C ILE A 501 -1.34 21.27 15.65
N ALA A 502 -1.23 20.72 14.43
CA ALA A 502 -0.29 21.18 13.42
C ALA A 502 -0.47 22.68 13.09
N LYS A 503 -1.70 23.13 12.90
CA LYS A 503 -2.02 24.56 12.71
C LYS A 503 -1.66 25.41 13.92
N ASN A 504 -1.92 24.91 15.13
CA ASN A 504 -1.58 25.62 16.36
C ASN A 504 -0.06 25.73 16.59
N ILE A 505 0.73 24.73 16.18
CA ILE A 505 2.20 24.80 16.21
C ILE A 505 2.69 25.95 15.31
N VAL A 506 2.13 26.04 14.10
CA VAL A 506 2.52 27.13 13.17
C VAL A 506 2.09 28.49 13.70
N ALA A 507 0.84 28.64 14.18
CA ALA A 507 0.37 29.88 14.80
C ALA A 507 1.23 30.30 15.99
N PHE A 508 1.60 29.33 16.85
CA PHE A 508 2.47 29.60 18.01
C PHE A 508 3.81 30.20 17.60
N ARG A 509 4.47 29.67 16.56
CA ARG A 509 5.76 30.18 16.08
C ARG A 509 5.62 31.55 15.38
N GLU A 510 4.51 31.83 14.74
CA GLU A 510 4.23 33.13 14.12
C GLU A 510 3.98 34.20 15.15
N GLU A 511 3.31 33.88 16.26
CA GLU A 511 2.99 34.81 17.34
C GLU A 511 4.16 35.02 18.33
N ASN A 512 4.91 33.95 18.65
CA ASN A 512 5.91 33.96 19.72
C ASN A 512 7.36 33.89 19.21
N GLY A 513 7.57 33.84 17.88
CA GLY A 513 8.87 33.60 17.27
C GLY A 513 9.23 32.12 17.22
N SER A 514 10.41 31.82 16.68
CA SER A 514 10.89 30.43 16.50
C SER A 514 10.99 29.67 17.82
N PHE A 515 10.67 28.37 17.77
CA PHE A 515 10.92 27.47 18.89
C PHE A 515 12.43 27.44 19.22
N THR A 516 12.77 27.64 20.49
CA THR A 516 14.13 27.55 21.00
C THR A 516 14.37 26.30 21.83
N SER A 517 13.31 25.54 22.13
CA SER A 517 13.38 24.25 22.80
C SER A 517 12.13 23.40 22.49
N ARG A 518 12.32 22.10 22.50
CA ARG A 518 11.23 21.11 22.33
C ARG A 518 10.16 21.22 23.43
N SER A 519 10.56 21.64 24.64
CA SER A 519 9.64 21.80 25.79
C SER A 519 8.57 22.87 25.57
N GLN A 520 8.80 23.84 24.68
CA GLN A 520 7.82 24.89 24.36
C GLN A 520 6.54 24.30 23.67
N LEU A 521 6.62 23.09 23.09
CA LEU A 521 5.45 22.38 22.57
C LEU A 521 4.34 22.23 23.63
N LYS A 522 4.68 22.11 24.91
CA LYS A 522 3.70 22.03 26.01
C LYS A 522 2.84 23.29 26.16
N LYS A 523 3.24 24.41 25.54
CA LYS A 523 2.49 25.68 25.53
C LYS A 523 1.56 25.80 24.32
N VAL A 524 1.67 24.89 23.34
CA VAL A 524 0.85 24.91 22.13
C VAL A 524 -0.58 24.48 22.46
N ALA A 525 -1.55 25.25 22.01
CA ALA A 525 -2.97 24.99 22.26
C ALA A 525 -3.38 23.61 21.69
N LYS A 526 -4.19 22.86 22.46
CA LYS A 526 -4.66 21.49 22.16
C LYS A 526 -3.60 20.40 22.14
N LEU A 527 -2.33 20.70 22.39
CA LEU A 527 -1.28 19.73 22.53
C LEU A 527 -1.17 19.28 23.99
N GLY A 528 -1.97 18.26 24.36
CA GLY A 528 -1.99 17.69 25.71
C GLY A 528 -0.80 16.78 26.01
N PRO A 529 -0.69 16.28 27.27
CA PRO A 529 0.46 15.46 27.69
C PRO A 529 0.65 14.20 26.82
N LYS A 530 -0.43 13.49 26.46
CA LYS A 530 -0.37 12.29 25.63
C LYS A 530 0.10 12.62 24.20
N ALA A 531 -0.40 13.69 23.60
CA ALA A 531 0.05 14.15 22.28
C ALA A 531 1.53 14.54 22.31
N PHE A 532 1.98 15.22 23.38
CA PHE A 532 3.40 15.55 23.58
C PHE A 532 4.27 14.30 23.66
N GLU A 533 3.87 13.32 24.44
CA GLU A 533 4.57 12.02 24.54
C GLU A 533 4.69 11.36 23.17
N GLN A 534 3.62 11.31 22.38
CA GLN A 534 3.64 10.66 21.07
C GLN A 534 4.49 11.39 20.02
N CYS A 535 4.53 12.73 20.05
CA CYS A 535 5.15 13.50 18.97
C CYS A 535 6.55 14.03 19.28
N ALA A 536 6.88 14.23 20.56
CA ALA A 536 8.06 15.01 20.95
C ALA A 536 9.40 14.46 20.39
N GLY A 537 9.55 13.14 20.31
CA GLY A 537 10.76 12.53 19.79
C GLY A 537 10.95 12.71 18.28
N PHE A 538 9.87 12.92 17.53
CA PHE A 538 9.90 13.10 16.08
C PHE A 538 10.03 14.57 15.66
N LEU A 539 9.81 15.51 16.58
CA LEU A 539 9.90 16.94 16.33
C LEU A 539 11.25 17.47 16.78
N ARG A 540 11.93 18.21 15.92
CA ARG A 540 13.30 18.73 16.14
C ARG A 540 13.32 20.24 16.23
N VAL A 541 14.30 20.76 16.97
CA VAL A 541 14.62 22.19 17.07
C VAL A 541 16.12 22.38 16.88
N ALA A 542 16.54 22.70 15.66
CA ALA A 542 17.95 22.79 15.30
C ALA A 542 18.71 23.89 16.10
N GLU A 543 18.04 24.99 16.39
CA GLU A 543 18.58 26.14 17.09
C GLU A 543 18.53 26.01 18.62
N SER A 544 18.08 24.87 19.16
CA SER A 544 18.00 24.69 20.61
C SER A 544 19.38 24.71 21.28
N LYS A 545 19.43 25.29 22.49
CA LYS A 545 20.63 25.22 23.34
C LYS A 545 20.92 23.80 23.79
N ASN A 546 19.89 22.98 24.03
CA ASN A 546 20.00 21.57 24.34
C ASN A 546 20.19 20.77 23.06
N VAL A 547 21.34 20.11 22.87
CA VAL A 547 21.67 19.36 21.69
C VAL A 547 20.67 18.19 21.45
N LEU A 548 20.08 17.65 22.51
CA LEU A 548 19.10 16.55 22.43
C LEU A 548 17.82 16.95 21.70
N ASP A 549 17.45 18.23 21.71
CA ASP A 549 16.28 18.73 20.99
C ASP A 549 16.43 18.65 19.46
N ASN A 550 17.65 18.52 18.96
CA ASN A 550 17.94 18.29 17.54
C ASN A 550 18.26 16.82 17.20
N THR A 551 17.80 15.89 18.02
CA THR A 551 17.98 14.44 17.82
C THR A 551 16.63 13.74 17.87
N ALA A 552 16.58 12.45 17.50
CA ALA A 552 15.38 11.62 17.72
C ALA A 552 15.34 10.99 19.13
N VAL A 553 16.22 11.41 20.06
CA VAL A 553 16.13 10.99 21.47
C VAL A 553 14.84 11.52 22.08
N HIS A 554 14.03 10.63 22.67
CA HIS A 554 12.81 11.04 23.32
C HIS A 554 13.06 11.81 24.61
N PRO A 555 12.25 12.84 24.96
CA PRO A 555 12.44 13.61 26.19
C PRO A 555 12.47 12.77 27.48
N GLU A 556 11.78 11.63 27.52
CA GLU A 556 11.83 10.68 28.64
C GLU A 556 13.24 10.14 28.89
N SER A 557 14.05 10.02 27.84
CA SER A 557 15.43 9.48 27.91
C SER A 557 16.50 10.59 28.04
N TYR A 558 16.12 11.85 28.23
CA TYR A 558 17.09 12.93 28.32
C TYR A 558 18.04 12.81 29.51
N ASP A 559 17.52 12.37 30.66
CA ASP A 559 18.34 12.22 31.85
C ASP A 559 19.36 11.09 31.67
N ALA A 560 18.95 9.96 31.08
CA ALA A 560 19.84 8.87 30.72
C ALA A 560 20.89 9.29 29.68
N ALA A 561 20.50 10.06 28.65
CA ALA A 561 21.42 10.59 27.65
C ALA A 561 22.46 11.55 28.27
N LYS A 562 22.05 12.47 29.15
CA LYS A 562 22.96 13.38 29.85
C LYS A 562 23.91 12.61 30.78
N GLU A 563 23.42 11.60 31.47
CA GLU A 563 24.28 10.79 32.34
C GLU A 563 25.29 9.95 31.52
N LEU A 564 24.85 9.42 30.34
CA LEU A 564 25.76 8.78 29.38
C LEU A 564 26.91 9.72 28.97
N LEU A 565 26.61 10.97 28.63
CA LEU A 565 27.61 11.96 28.25
C LEU A 565 28.62 12.22 29.40
N LYS A 566 28.14 12.29 30.65
CA LYS A 566 29.02 12.44 31.83
C LYS A 566 29.89 11.20 32.03
N VAL A 567 29.33 9.98 31.97
CA VAL A 567 30.06 8.73 32.12
C VAL A 567 31.17 8.61 31.07
N CYS A 568 30.85 8.97 29.82
CA CYS A 568 31.81 8.97 28.72
C CYS A 568 32.74 10.19 28.68
N SER A 569 32.58 11.14 29.62
CA SER A 569 33.33 12.41 29.65
C SER A 569 33.29 13.18 28.32
N VAL A 570 32.09 13.23 27.71
CA VAL A 570 31.79 13.93 26.46
C VAL A 570 30.90 15.15 26.76
N THR A 571 31.17 16.27 26.16
CA THR A 571 30.39 17.49 26.33
C THR A 571 29.37 17.69 25.20
N GLU A 572 28.33 18.49 25.43
CA GLU A 572 27.42 18.88 24.35
C GLU A 572 28.13 19.61 23.20
N ALA A 573 29.22 20.31 23.48
CA ALA A 573 30.04 20.97 22.46
C ALA A 573 30.77 19.97 21.58
N ASP A 574 31.25 18.84 22.13
CA ASP A 574 31.85 17.77 21.37
C ASP A 574 30.83 17.16 20.40
N ILE A 575 29.57 16.94 20.86
CA ILE A 575 28.48 16.42 20.03
C ILE A 575 28.15 17.41 18.90
N ARG A 576 28.04 18.72 19.20
CA ARG A 576 27.76 19.74 18.17
C ARG A 576 28.87 19.87 17.12
N SER A 577 30.11 19.64 17.50
CA SER A 577 31.26 19.67 16.58
C SER A 577 31.44 18.37 15.80
N GLY A 578 30.64 17.35 16.08
CA GLY A 578 30.75 16.00 15.44
C GLY A 578 31.94 15.18 15.97
N ASN A 579 32.57 15.59 17.08
CA ASN A 579 33.68 14.86 17.69
C ASN A 579 33.18 13.73 18.60
N ILE A 580 32.75 12.64 17.96
CA ILE A 580 32.10 11.47 18.62
C ILE A 580 33.03 10.30 18.90
N THR A 581 34.29 10.37 18.45
CA THR A 581 35.28 9.29 18.59
C THR A 581 35.41 8.84 20.04
N LYS A 582 35.40 9.79 20.97
CA LYS A 582 35.50 9.55 22.40
C LYS A 582 34.27 8.83 22.95
N LEU A 583 33.07 9.23 22.51
CA LEU A 583 31.81 8.55 22.87
C LEU A 583 31.83 7.09 22.42
N GLN A 584 32.14 6.83 21.16
CA GLN A 584 32.19 5.48 20.60
C GLN A 584 33.23 4.60 21.28
N ALA A 585 34.44 5.12 21.52
CA ALA A 585 35.50 4.40 22.20
C ALA A 585 35.12 4.01 23.64
N GLN A 586 34.49 4.92 24.39
CA GLN A 586 34.05 4.67 25.76
C GLN A 586 32.89 3.65 25.81
N VAL A 587 31.90 3.76 24.89
CA VAL A 587 30.81 2.79 24.79
C VAL A 587 31.35 1.38 24.47
N GLN A 588 32.30 1.26 23.55
CA GLN A 588 32.96 -0.02 23.25
C GLN A 588 33.77 -0.56 24.42
N SER A 589 34.47 0.30 25.16
CA SER A 589 35.31 -0.12 26.29
C SER A 589 34.51 -0.61 27.47
N ILE A 590 33.37 0.03 27.80
CA ILE A 590 32.52 -0.33 28.94
C ILE A 590 31.57 -1.46 28.58
N GLY A 591 31.12 -1.49 27.34
CA GLY A 591 30.11 -2.41 26.82
C GLY A 591 28.68 -1.89 26.96
N THR A 592 27.84 -2.18 25.93
CA THR A 592 26.46 -1.67 25.85
C THR A 592 25.59 -2.16 26.99
N SER A 593 25.68 -3.46 27.31
CA SER A 593 24.86 -4.07 28.38
C SER A 593 25.17 -3.49 29.77
N ALA A 594 26.46 -3.28 30.09
CA ALA A 594 26.88 -2.70 31.37
C ALA A 594 26.45 -1.23 31.49
N LEU A 595 26.55 -0.47 30.40
CA LEU A 595 26.07 0.92 30.34
C LEU A 595 24.55 1.02 30.48
N ALA A 596 23.81 0.16 29.80
CA ALA A 596 22.35 0.12 29.87
C ALA A 596 21.86 -0.12 31.29
N GLN A 597 22.46 -1.10 32.01
CA GLN A 597 22.17 -1.38 33.42
C GLN A 597 22.51 -0.18 34.32
N ARG A 598 23.65 0.47 34.09
CA ARG A 598 24.08 1.63 34.88
C ARG A 598 23.16 2.85 34.71
N LEU A 599 22.57 3.00 33.50
CA LEU A 599 21.69 4.10 33.17
C LEU A 599 20.20 3.80 33.40
N ASP A 600 19.89 2.58 33.88
CA ASP A 600 18.52 2.09 34.12
C ASP A 600 17.61 2.20 32.86
N ILE A 601 18.18 1.85 31.70
CA ILE A 601 17.48 1.82 30.41
C ILE A 601 17.74 0.48 29.70
N GLY A 602 16.88 0.16 28.70
CA GLY A 602 17.11 -1.00 27.85
C GLY A 602 18.31 -0.81 26.91
N GLU A 603 18.95 -1.93 26.54
CA GLU A 603 20.08 -1.90 25.60
C GLU A 603 19.68 -1.33 24.22
N PRO A 604 18.48 -1.63 23.64
CA PRO A 604 18.02 -1.00 22.40
C PRO A 604 17.90 0.52 22.51
N THR A 605 17.38 1.04 23.63
CA THR A 605 17.30 2.49 23.88
C THR A 605 18.68 3.12 23.98
N LEU A 606 19.64 2.48 24.65
CA LEU A 606 21.03 2.96 24.71
C LEU A 606 21.66 3.04 23.33
N ILE A 607 21.51 2.01 22.51
CA ILE A 607 22.05 1.96 21.14
C ILE A 607 21.46 3.11 20.31
N ASP A 608 20.16 3.34 20.43
CA ASP A 608 19.50 4.46 19.74
C ASP A 608 20.02 5.82 20.21
N ILE A 609 20.19 6.04 21.52
CA ILE A 609 20.76 7.28 22.07
C ILE A 609 22.19 7.50 21.52
N VAL A 610 23.03 6.49 21.54
CA VAL A 610 24.42 6.59 21.03
C VAL A 610 24.43 6.88 19.54
N SER A 611 23.55 6.24 18.75
CA SER A 611 23.42 6.47 17.32
C SER A 611 22.98 7.92 17.02
N GLU A 612 21.99 8.44 17.74
CA GLU A 612 21.45 9.79 17.57
C GLU A 612 22.47 10.88 18.00
N LEU A 613 23.18 10.63 19.09
CA LEU A 613 24.25 11.55 19.55
C LEU A 613 25.45 11.55 18.59
N SER A 614 25.65 10.45 17.86
CA SER A 614 26.73 10.35 16.87
C SER A 614 26.50 11.23 15.65
N LYS A 615 25.25 11.52 15.30
CA LYS A 615 24.87 12.37 14.15
C LYS A 615 23.64 13.21 14.51
N PRO A 616 23.77 14.27 15.33
CA PRO A 616 22.65 15.15 15.66
C PRO A 616 22.04 15.76 14.40
N GLY A 617 20.71 15.80 14.32
CA GLY A 617 20.02 16.31 13.13
C GLY A 617 20.11 15.43 11.90
N ARG A 618 20.54 14.17 12.04
CA ARG A 618 20.64 13.21 10.94
C ARG A 618 19.34 13.10 10.17
N ASP A 619 19.46 13.23 8.86
CA ASP A 619 18.43 12.86 7.90
C ASP A 619 18.84 11.50 7.32
N PRO A 620 18.05 10.42 7.51
CA PRO A 620 18.41 9.09 6.99
C PRO A 620 18.55 9.06 5.47
N ARG A 621 17.96 10.03 4.77
CA ARG A 621 18.06 10.16 3.31
C ARG A 621 19.46 10.61 2.84
N ASP A 622 20.25 11.25 3.71
CA ASP A 622 21.60 11.70 3.36
C ASP A 622 22.59 10.52 3.15
N GLU A 623 22.24 9.33 3.63
CA GLU A 623 23.02 8.09 3.45
C GLU A 623 22.67 7.34 2.16
N LEU A 624 21.60 7.73 1.49
CA LEU A 624 21.19 7.16 0.22
C LEU A 624 22.03 7.73 -0.95
N PRO A 625 22.13 7.01 -2.08
CA PRO A 625 22.80 7.51 -3.27
C PRO A 625 22.23 8.86 -3.70
N LYS A 626 23.07 9.85 -3.91
CA LYS A 626 22.62 11.17 -4.36
C LYS A 626 21.98 11.08 -5.75
N PRO A 627 20.92 11.88 -6.02
CA PRO A 627 20.30 11.90 -7.34
C PRO A 627 21.31 12.19 -8.46
N LEU A 628 21.11 11.58 -9.62
CA LEU A 628 21.93 11.84 -10.81
C LEU A 628 21.58 13.22 -11.38
N LEU A 629 22.45 14.17 -11.18
CA LEU A 629 22.36 15.50 -11.77
C LEU A 629 22.97 15.48 -13.17
N ARG A 630 22.31 16.13 -14.14
CA ARG A 630 22.68 16.13 -15.56
C ARG A 630 23.14 17.51 -16.02
N THR A 631 23.97 17.51 -17.05
CA THR A 631 24.40 18.73 -17.76
C THR A 631 24.16 18.63 -19.26
N ASP A 632 23.84 17.41 -19.77
CA ASP A 632 23.61 17.10 -21.19
C ASP A 632 22.37 16.21 -21.38
N VAL A 633 21.89 16.14 -22.61
CA VAL A 633 20.76 15.29 -23.03
C VAL A 633 21.27 14.23 -24.00
N MET A 634 20.81 13.01 -23.81
CA MET A 634 21.04 11.88 -24.71
C MET A 634 19.71 11.46 -25.34
N GLY A 635 19.68 11.28 -26.66
CA GLY A 635 18.52 10.77 -27.40
C GLY A 635 18.49 9.24 -27.48
N MET A 636 17.33 8.67 -27.84
CA MET A 636 17.25 7.23 -28.16
C MET A 636 18.13 6.83 -29.31
N GLU A 637 18.36 7.75 -30.26
CA GLU A 637 19.18 7.56 -31.45
C GLU A 637 20.67 7.44 -31.12
N ASP A 638 21.09 7.97 -29.97
CA ASP A 638 22.47 7.90 -29.49
C ASP A 638 22.80 6.56 -28.83
N LEU A 639 21.76 5.78 -28.47
CA LEU A 639 21.92 4.51 -27.79
C LEU A 639 22.40 3.41 -28.74
N LYS A 640 23.46 2.71 -28.34
CA LYS A 640 24.00 1.55 -29.07
C LYS A 640 23.96 0.31 -28.17
N ALA A 641 23.65 -0.84 -28.77
CA ALA A 641 23.72 -2.12 -28.07
C ALA A 641 25.10 -2.32 -27.43
N GLY A 642 25.13 -2.75 -26.19
CA GLY A 642 26.36 -2.91 -25.39
C GLY A 642 26.84 -1.65 -24.68
N MET A 643 26.17 -0.49 -24.87
CA MET A 643 26.51 0.77 -24.19
C MET A 643 26.23 0.65 -22.69
N GLU A 644 27.21 1.00 -21.87
CA GLU A 644 27.09 1.05 -20.41
C GLU A 644 26.58 2.43 -19.98
N LEU A 645 25.54 2.43 -19.16
CA LEU A 645 24.89 3.63 -18.67
C LEU A 645 24.57 3.49 -17.16
N LYS A 646 24.56 4.62 -16.48
CA LYS A 646 23.96 4.71 -15.14
C LYS A 646 22.53 5.18 -15.28
N GLY A 647 21.61 4.48 -14.64
CA GLY A 647 20.19 4.85 -14.63
C GLY A 647 19.62 4.80 -13.24
N THR A 648 18.47 5.45 -13.08
CA THR A 648 17.68 5.43 -11.83
C THR A 648 16.46 4.56 -12.03
N VAL A 649 16.22 3.62 -11.13
CA VAL A 649 15.02 2.77 -11.13
C VAL A 649 13.79 3.64 -10.84
N ARG A 650 12.88 3.73 -11.81
CA ARG A 650 11.65 4.52 -11.74
C ARG A 650 10.46 3.74 -11.20
N ASN A 651 10.38 2.49 -11.60
CA ASN A 651 9.29 1.60 -11.19
C ASN A 651 9.74 0.15 -11.15
N VAL A 652 9.22 -0.62 -10.21
CA VAL A 652 9.47 -2.04 -10.06
C VAL A 652 8.14 -2.77 -10.16
N ILE A 653 8.06 -3.73 -11.07
CA ILE A 653 6.86 -4.51 -11.38
C ILE A 653 7.20 -6.01 -11.39
N ASP A 654 6.20 -6.87 -11.42
CA ASP A 654 6.37 -8.33 -11.27
C ASP A 654 7.35 -8.95 -12.29
N PHE A 655 7.39 -8.43 -13.50
CA PHE A 655 8.22 -8.97 -14.57
C PHE A 655 9.52 -8.20 -14.85
N GLY A 656 9.82 -7.13 -14.09
CA GLY A 656 11.05 -6.37 -14.28
C GLY A 656 11.07 -5.02 -13.60
N ALA A 657 12.02 -4.18 -14.00
CA ALA A 657 12.14 -2.82 -13.51
C ALA A 657 12.29 -1.84 -14.69
N PHE A 658 11.63 -0.70 -14.59
CA PHE A 658 11.84 0.43 -15.50
C PHE A 658 12.93 1.34 -14.96
N VAL A 659 13.92 1.61 -15.80
CA VAL A 659 15.10 2.39 -15.45
C VAL A 659 15.22 3.60 -16.38
N ASP A 660 15.24 4.77 -15.77
CA ASP A 660 15.55 6.03 -16.45
C ASP A 660 17.06 6.13 -16.68
N ILE A 661 17.48 6.01 -17.92
CA ILE A 661 18.89 6.08 -18.35
C ILE A 661 19.25 7.45 -18.94
N GLY A 662 18.37 8.43 -18.83
CA GLY A 662 18.62 9.77 -19.34
C GLY A 662 18.10 10.05 -20.74
N VAL A 663 17.34 9.11 -21.30
CA VAL A 663 16.57 9.30 -22.54
C VAL A 663 15.07 9.37 -22.21
N HIS A 664 14.25 9.86 -23.16
CA HIS A 664 12.82 10.11 -22.89
C HIS A 664 11.99 8.88 -22.57
N GLN A 665 12.51 7.71 -22.83
CA GLN A 665 11.81 6.45 -22.62
C GLN A 665 12.56 5.65 -21.58
N ASP A 666 11.87 5.24 -20.53
CA ASP A 666 12.44 4.33 -19.55
C ASP A 666 12.78 3.00 -20.22
N GLY A 667 13.97 2.48 -19.95
CA GLY A 667 14.38 1.18 -20.42
C GLY A 667 13.87 0.09 -19.47
N LEU A 668 13.43 -1.03 -20.04
CA LEU A 668 12.98 -2.19 -19.26
C LEU A 668 14.16 -3.14 -19.02
N VAL A 669 14.45 -3.40 -17.75
CA VAL A 669 15.27 -4.53 -17.30
C VAL A 669 14.32 -5.66 -16.91
N HIS A 670 14.17 -6.67 -17.77
CA HIS A 670 13.33 -7.84 -17.46
C HIS A 670 13.89 -8.60 -16.25
N ILE A 671 13.06 -9.27 -15.48
CA ILE A 671 13.46 -10.01 -14.27
C ILE A 671 14.62 -10.97 -14.51
N SER A 672 14.66 -11.64 -15.67
CA SER A 672 15.76 -12.51 -16.08
C SER A 672 17.07 -11.77 -16.38
N GLN A 673 17.06 -10.46 -16.50
CA GLN A 673 18.21 -9.60 -16.83
C GLN A 673 18.75 -8.81 -15.64
N ILE A 674 18.12 -8.94 -14.45
CA ILE A 674 18.54 -8.23 -13.24
C ILE A 674 19.79 -8.87 -12.62
N THR A 675 19.76 -10.20 -12.43
CA THR A 675 20.85 -10.94 -11.79
C THR A 675 21.03 -12.34 -12.39
N ASN A 676 22.20 -12.95 -12.19
CA ASN A 676 22.48 -14.31 -12.65
C ASN A 676 21.84 -15.40 -11.79
N ARG A 677 21.43 -15.08 -10.55
CA ARG A 677 20.71 -16.01 -9.68
C ARG A 677 19.19 -15.88 -9.88
N TYR A 678 18.46 -16.94 -9.65
CA TYR A 678 17.00 -16.89 -9.66
C TYR A 678 16.48 -15.98 -8.54
N ILE A 679 15.57 -15.08 -8.89
CA ILE A 679 14.83 -14.22 -7.96
C ILE A 679 13.35 -14.42 -8.22
N LYS A 680 12.55 -14.39 -7.17
CA LYS A 680 11.10 -14.57 -7.26
C LYS A 680 10.41 -13.29 -7.72
N HIS A 681 10.90 -12.16 -7.25
CA HIS A 681 10.37 -10.84 -7.60
C HIS A 681 11.51 -9.83 -7.79
N PRO A 682 11.41 -8.88 -8.75
CA PRO A 682 12.42 -7.85 -8.94
C PRO A 682 12.71 -7.01 -7.70
N SER A 683 11.73 -6.76 -6.85
CA SER A 683 11.88 -6.04 -5.56
C SER A 683 12.78 -6.74 -4.54
N ASP A 684 13.12 -8.02 -4.77
CA ASP A 684 14.11 -8.73 -3.93
C ASP A 684 15.53 -8.16 -4.12
N VAL A 685 15.76 -7.42 -5.21
CA VAL A 685 17.10 -6.92 -5.61
C VAL A 685 17.08 -5.42 -5.89
N LEU A 686 15.98 -4.88 -6.41
CA LEU A 686 15.86 -3.49 -6.87
C LEU A 686 14.77 -2.74 -6.13
N LYS A 687 15.04 -1.46 -5.88
CA LYS A 687 14.06 -0.52 -5.31
C LYS A 687 13.95 0.71 -6.20
N VAL A 688 12.78 1.35 -6.19
CA VAL A 688 12.58 2.64 -6.85
C VAL A 688 13.54 3.66 -6.25
N GLY A 689 14.24 4.41 -7.12
CA GLY A 689 15.28 5.35 -6.72
C GLY A 689 16.69 4.78 -6.70
N ASP A 690 16.87 3.47 -6.81
CA ASP A 690 18.22 2.87 -6.91
C ASP A 690 18.94 3.35 -8.16
N ILE A 691 20.23 3.69 -8.00
CA ILE A 691 21.12 3.98 -9.11
C ILE A 691 21.80 2.69 -9.53
N VAL A 692 21.52 2.25 -10.75
CA VAL A 692 22.01 0.99 -11.28
C VAL A 692 22.87 1.20 -12.52
N THR A 693 23.86 0.34 -12.71
CA THR A 693 24.59 0.26 -13.98
C THR A 693 23.87 -0.73 -14.88
N VAL A 694 23.52 -0.29 -16.07
CA VAL A 694 22.82 -1.09 -17.07
C VAL A 694 23.54 -1.03 -18.41
N TRP A 695 23.36 -2.08 -19.20
CA TRP A 695 23.82 -2.14 -20.59
C TRP A 695 22.63 -2.22 -21.52
N VAL A 696 22.69 -1.50 -22.61
CA VAL A 696 21.68 -1.51 -23.67
C VAL A 696 21.71 -2.85 -24.38
N LEU A 697 20.61 -3.61 -24.36
CA LEU A 697 20.48 -4.85 -25.14
C LEU A 697 19.96 -4.57 -26.54
N ASN A 698 18.88 -3.80 -26.63
CA ASN A 698 18.22 -3.47 -27.88
C ASN A 698 17.45 -2.16 -27.75
N VAL A 699 17.39 -1.39 -28.85
CA VAL A 699 16.60 -0.16 -28.99
C VAL A 699 15.70 -0.30 -30.19
N ASP A 700 14.40 -0.23 -29.97
CA ASP A 700 13.37 -0.18 -31.02
C ASP A 700 12.79 1.23 -31.05
N VAL A 701 13.36 2.06 -31.93
CA VAL A 701 12.99 3.49 -32.03
C VAL A 701 11.53 3.65 -32.48
N ASP A 702 11.07 2.81 -33.41
CA ASP A 702 9.70 2.87 -33.95
C ASP A 702 8.65 2.57 -32.88
N LYS A 703 8.91 1.59 -32.02
CA LYS A 703 8.02 1.21 -30.91
C LYS A 703 8.33 1.94 -29.61
N LYS A 704 9.31 2.82 -29.61
CA LYS A 704 9.81 3.53 -28.43
C LYS A 704 10.10 2.58 -27.26
N ARG A 705 10.84 1.50 -27.53
CA ARG A 705 11.18 0.48 -26.52
C ARG A 705 12.69 0.34 -26.38
N ILE A 706 13.16 0.34 -25.14
CA ILE A 706 14.55 0.13 -24.78
C ILE A 706 14.62 -1.08 -23.87
N SER A 707 15.39 -2.08 -24.27
CA SER A 707 15.66 -3.28 -23.47
C SER A 707 17.04 -3.15 -22.85
N LEU A 708 17.10 -3.34 -21.54
CA LEU A 708 18.32 -3.19 -20.75
C LEU A 708 18.68 -4.50 -20.02
N THR A 709 19.92 -4.64 -19.63
CA THR A 709 20.41 -5.68 -18.74
C THR A 709 21.32 -5.10 -17.66
N MET A 710 21.25 -5.65 -16.47
CA MET A 710 22.22 -5.41 -15.40
C MET A 710 23.34 -6.44 -15.38
N LYS A 711 23.29 -7.44 -16.27
CA LYS A 711 24.33 -8.44 -16.44
C LYS A 711 25.38 -7.88 -17.39
N ASN A 712 26.60 -7.75 -16.88
CA ASN A 712 27.69 -7.25 -17.71
C ASN A 712 27.91 -8.19 -18.91
N PRO A 713 27.66 -7.74 -20.17
CA PRO A 713 27.78 -8.58 -21.34
C PRO A 713 29.24 -8.97 -21.65
N ASN A 714 30.23 -8.35 -20.97
CA ASN A 714 31.65 -8.56 -21.15
C ASN A 714 32.26 -9.48 -20.07
N LYS A 715 31.41 -10.11 -19.22
CA LYS A 715 31.88 -11.05 -18.17
C LYS A 715 31.38 -12.46 -18.38
#